data_c8dc36aa3222e664df6db3f8d4b41c34
#
_entry.id   c8dc36aa3222e664df6db3f8d4b41c34
#
_cell.length_a   1.000
_cell.length_b   1.000
_cell.length_c   1.000
_cell.angle_alpha   90.00
_cell.angle_beta   90.00
_cell.angle_gamma   90.00
#
_symmetry.space_group_name_H-M   'P 1'
#
loop_
_entity.id
_entity.type
_entity.pdbx_description
1 polymer ?
#
loop_
_entity_poly.entity_id
_entity_poly.type
_entity_poly.pdbx_seq_one_letter_code
_entity_poly.pdbx_strand_id
1 'polypeptide(L)'
;MKKLIFLVSLCLFGTSFIYGQILTITDAVTGEPIERATITSREPKLFTYTNARGQADISDFQSTASIEIRSIGYETQYLTYDQLSKLNFKLRLRQTNINLDQVTVSASRYTEESRNIPQRTVSLTQKDVMLLQPQTAADLLGQTGEVFIQKSQQAGGSPMIRGFATNRLMYTVDGVRFNTAIFRGGNIQNVINIDPFVIEQAEVIFGPGSIIYGSDAIGGVMTFHIQNPELSLNDQVLISGKAIARYSSANRENTAHFALNAGGRKFASLTAVSFFKFDDLRMGSHGPEEYLRRIYATRIDSVDRILYNADPRVQIPSGYDQFNILQKLRYKPSAHWDIKYGFHYSETSPYARYDRLHRYRSNGLPASAEWNYGPQIWMMNHLSAIHKGQNAVYDQLTLSFATQYFEESRIDRSYGQNRRRTRIERVMAHSFNADLQKSIGRSSSLYYGLEYVWNQVTSTGTDTRINTGMVERASSRYPNADWSTYAAYAKYQWRISEKLLLEAGSRYTSFNTTADFRQNLDFFPFPFEEAKLNFTNLVGNVGLAYTPDRNTKISAVVSTGFRAPNVDDIGKVFDSEPGSVTVPNPNLKSEYAYNGELSVMKTIADQLKVSVTGYYTLLQNALVRRNFQLNGQDSIMYDGQLSRVQAIQNAAKANVFGLQALVEYDFGNGLSASTQANYQKGEEEMDDGTLSPARHAAPWFGITRLTYRMNRLNFQVYAMYSGGFTFDMLNVEERGKPEIYALDPLGRPYSPGWYTLNAKAYYQLTGQVGLTFGLENITDQRYRPYSSGIVAPGRNFVMAIRATF
;
A
#
# COMPACT_ATOMS: atom_id res chain seq x y z
N MET A 1 63.75 22.39 28.21
CA MET A 1 62.42 23.02 28.27
C MET A 1 62.07 23.85 27.03
N LYS A 2 62.89 24.57 26.33
CA LYS A 2 62.60 25.37 25.13
C LYS A 2 62.28 24.55 23.87
N LYS A 3 62.70 23.30 23.72
CA LYS A 3 62.42 22.41 22.59
C LYS A 3 61.06 21.65 22.74
N LEU A 4 60.52 21.55 23.96
CA LEU A 4 59.25 20.89 24.21
C LEU A 4 58.05 21.85 23.93
N ILE A 5 58.25 23.16 24.14
CA ILE A 5 57.22 24.19 23.87
C ILE A 5 57.05 24.41 22.36
N PHE A 6 58.11 24.22 21.55
CA PHE A 6 58.01 24.35 20.08
C PHE A 6 57.28 23.16 19.44
N LEU A 7 57.34 21.95 20.00
CA LEU A 7 56.61 20.78 19.50
C LEU A 7 55.15 20.81 19.87
N VAL A 8 54.76 21.38 21.02
CA VAL A 8 53.36 21.56 21.45
C VAL A 8 52.71 22.71 20.68
N SER A 9 53.45 23.74 20.27
CA SER A 9 52.94 24.85 19.44
C SER A 9 52.73 24.44 17.99
N LEU A 10 53.43 23.39 17.48
CA LEU A 10 53.25 22.89 16.09
C LEU A 10 52.10 21.91 15.94
N CYS A 11 51.59 21.32 17.05
CA CYS A 11 50.38 20.46 17.07
C CYS A 11 49.09 21.27 17.21
N LEU A 12 49.13 22.58 17.40
CA LEU A 12 47.97 23.47 17.54
C LEU A 12 47.55 24.20 16.23
N PHE A 13 48.33 24.04 15.16
CA PHE A 13 48.02 24.60 13.85
C PHE A 13 47.81 23.46 12.84
N GLY A 14 46.56 22.94 12.73
CA GLY A 14 46.26 21.97 11.69
C GLY A 14 44.98 21.18 11.78
N THR A 15 43.99 21.59 12.58
CA THR A 15 42.64 21.07 12.40
C THR A 15 41.78 22.16 11.74
N SER A 16 41.89 22.24 10.41
CA SER A 16 40.84 22.89 9.63
C SER A 16 39.57 22.06 9.84
N PHE A 17 38.73 22.48 10.75
CA PHE A 17 37.37 21.97 10.80
C PHE A 17 36.69 22.36 9.49
N ILE A 18 36.59 21.44 8.56
CA ILE A 18 35.71 21.57 7.39
C ILE A 18 34.29 21.56 7.95
N TYR A 19 33.77 22.74 8.22
CA TYR A 19 32.33 22.88 8.47
C TYR A 19 31.62 22.55 7.16
N GLY A 20 30.80 21.52 7.15
CA GLY A 20 29.95 21.21 6.04
C GLY A 20 29.13 22.45 5.66
N GLN A 21 29.03 22.76 4.35
CA GLN A 21 28.23 23.91 3.90
C GLN A 21 26.74 23.56 3.92
N ILE A 22 26.00 24.16 4.85
CA ILE A 22 24.60 23.86 5.06
C ILE A 22 23.72 24.85 4.28
N LEU A 23 22.93 24.32 3.31
CA LEU A 23 21.85 25.03 2.65
C LEU A 23 20.57 24.91 3.46
N THR A 24 19.91 26.02 3.73
CA THR A 24 18.59 26.06 4.39
C THR A 24 17.55 26.49 3.37
N ILE A 25 16.49 25.68 3.22
CA ILE A 25 15.39 25.92 2.29
C ILE A 25 14.10 26.15 3.07
N THR A 26 13.42 27.26 2.78
CA THR A 26 12.18 27.63 3.45
C THR A 26 11.11 28.03 2.43
N ASP A 27 9.86 27.96 2.84
CA ASP A 27 8.72 28.48 2.09
C ASP A 27 8.82 30.01 1.98
N ALA A 28 8.62 30.54 0.78
CA ALA A 28 8.77 31.98 0.51
C ALA A 28 7.71 32.83 1.20
N VAL A 29 6.55 32.25 1.52
CA VAL A 29 5.40 32.95 2.12
C VAL A 29 5.34 32.72 3.63
N THR A 30 5.40 31.45 4.06
CA THR A 30 5.25 31.11 5.49
C THR A 30 6.55 31.18 6.28
N GLY A 31 7.71 31.11 5.59
CA GLY A 31 9.03 31.02 6.21
C GLY A 31 9.30 29.67 6.86
N GLU A 32 8.37 28.69 6.74
CA GLU A 32 8.53 27.35 7.31
C GLU A 32 9.62 26.59 6.60
N PRO A 33 10.35 25.72 7.30
CA PRO A 33 11.35 24.85 6.69
C PRO A 33 10.70 23.89 5.70
N ILE A 34 11.32 23.70 4.54
CA ILE A 34 10.89 22.72 3.56
C ILE A 34 11.70 21.44 3.78
N GLU A 35 11.07 20.48 4.39
CA GLU A 35 11.61 19.12 4.54
C GLU A 35 11.61 18.41 3.19
N ARG A 36 12.66 17.60 2.96
CA ARG A 36 12.80 16.74 1.77
C ARG A 36 12.83 17.47 0.44
N ALA A 37 13.18 18.72 0.43
CA ALA A 37 13.59 19.34 -0.81
C ALA A 37 14.81 18.59 -1.35
N THR A 38 14.72 18.06 -2.56
CA THR A 38 15.82 17.33 -3.21
C THR A 38 16.77 18.31 -3.86
N ILE A 39 18.05 18.04 -3.70
CA ILE A 39 19.15 18.85 -4.24
C ILE A 39 19.98 17.89 -5.09
N THR A 40 20.03 18.14 -6.39
CA THR A 40 20.67 17.24 -7.35
C THR A 40 21.61 17.96 -8.28
N SER A 41 22.62 17.27 -8.77
CA SER A 41 23.46 17.70 -9.88
C SER A 41 23.66 16.56 -10.87
N ARG A 42 23.81 16.91 -12.15
CA ARG A 42 24.04 15.92 -13.20
C ARG A 42 25.54 15.61 -13.39
N GLU A 43 26.39 16.60 -13.21
CA GLU A 43 27.84 16.48 -13.39
C GLU A 43 28.60 17.27 -12.31
N PRO A 44 29.27 16.58 -11.38
CA PRO A 44 29.14 15.14 -11.07
C PRO A 44 27.71 14.79 -10.62
N LYS A 45 27.28 13.53 -10.78
CA LYS A 45 25.97 13.07 -10.32
C LYS A 45 25.92 13.01 -8.79
N LEU A 46 25.30 14.03 -8.19
CA LEU A 46 25.15 14.18 -6.75
C LEU A 46 23.68 14.25 -6.37
N PHE A 47 23.37 13.79 -5.18
CA PHE A 47 22.03 13.81 -4.61
C PHE A 47 22.09 13.99 -3.10
N THR A 48 21.32 14.92 -2.56
CA THR A 48 20.99 15.07 -1.14
C THR A 48 19.57 15.63 -0.98
N TYR A 49 19.07 15.72 0.25
CA TYR A 49 17.77 16.31 0.54
C TYR A 49 17.79 17.01 1.90
N THR A 50 16.84 17.92 2.12
CA THR A 50 16.69 18.66 3.36
C THR A 50 16.04 17.82 4.46
N ASN A 51 16.47 18.00 5.70
CA ASN A 51 15.88 17.46 6.91
C ASN A 51 14.60 18.23 7.34
N ALA A 52 13.99 17.86 8.48
CA ALA A 52 12.79 18.54 9.02
C ALA A 52 13.00 20.03 9.33
N ARG A 53 14.27 20.50 9.45
CA ARG A 53 14.60 21.92 9.60
C ARG A 53 14.86 22.62 8.26
N GLY A 54 14.58 21.95 7.15
CA GLY A 54 14.86 22.47 5.81
C GLY A 54 16.34 22.56 5.46
N GLN A 55 17.22 21.81 6.13
CA GLN A 55 18.67 21.92 6.02
C GLN A 55 19.28 20.71 5.32
N ALA A 56 20.25 20.94 4.45
CA ALA A 56 21.03 19.90 3.79
C ALA A 56 22.51 20.31 3.70
N ASP A 57 23.41 19.34 3.84
CA ASP A 57 24.84 19.53 3.54
C ASP A 57 25.04 19.45 2.02
N ILE A 58 25.58 20.53 1.45
CA ILE A 58 25.87 20.65 0.02
C ILE A 58 27.36 20.85 -0.26
N SER A 59 28.23 20.47 0.67
CA SER A 59 29.68 20.60 0.52
C SER A 59 30.23 19.91 -0.73
N ASP A 60 29.65 18.76 -1.09
CA ASP A 60 30.03 17.99 -2.28
C ASP A 60 29.66 18.69 -3.60
N PHE A 61 28.75 19.68 -3.56
CA PHE A 61 28.22 20.38 -4.75
C PHE A 61 29.09 21.55 -5.21
N GLN A 62 30.22 21.86 -4.56
CA GLN A 62 31.07 23.00 -4.89
C GLN A 62 31.56 23.02 -6.34
N SER A 63 31.81 21.84 -6.92
CA SER A 63 32.34 21.68 -8.27
C SER A 63 31.28 21.48 -9.35
N THR A 64 30.00 21.64 -9.00
CA THR A 64 28.89 21.38 -9.94
C THR A 64 28.59 22.61 -10.78
N ALA A 65 28.34 22.40 -12.08
CA ALA A 65 27.96 23.47 -13.01
C ALA A 65 26.55 24.01 -12.74
N SER A 66 25.64 23.14 -12.27
CA SER A 66 24.25 23.50 -11.95
C SER A 66 23.71 22.58 -10.86
N ILE A 67 23.07 23.17 -9.89
CA ILE A 67 22.37 22.51 -8.79
C ILE A 67 20.88 22.71 -9.02
N GLU A 68 20.16 21.62 -9.11
CA GLU A 68 18.73 21.61 -9.24
C GLU A 68 18.10 21.35 -7.87
N ILE A 69 17.22 22.25 -7.42
CA ILE A 69 16.56 22.20 -6.11
C ILE A 69 15.05 22.10 -6.33
N ARG A 70 14.46 21.04 -5.80
CA ARG A 70 13.04 20.69 -5.97
C ARG A 70 12.39 20.32 -4.66
N SER A 71 11.12 20.63 -4.55
CA SER A 71 10.24 20.10 -3.53
C SER A 71 8.82 19.98 -4.08
N ILE A 72 8.08 18.96 -3.63
CA ILE A 72 6.68 18.77 -4.04
C ILE A 72 5.85 19.98 -3.61
N GLY A 73 5.11 20.56 -4.56
CA GLY A 73 4.31 21.76 -4.33
C GLY A 73 5.11 23.06 -4.33
N TYR A 74 6.33 23.06 -4.87
CA TYR A 74 7.18 24.24 -5.02
C TYR A 74 7.80 24.32 -6.41
N GLU A 75 8.07 25.55 -6.86
CA GLU A 75 8.77 25.82 -8.10
C GLU A 75 10.20 25.26 -8.05
N THR A 76 10.61 24.53 -9.09
CA THR A 76 11.97 24.03 -9.22
C THR A 76 12.93 25.16 -9.46
N GLN A 77 14.05 25.21 -8.75
CA GLN A 77 15.11 26.19 -8.93
C GLN A 77 16.37 25.55 -9.50
N TYR A 78 17.02 26.25 -10.42
CA TYR A 78 18.32 25.88 -11.01
C TYR A 78 19.33 26.94 -10.65
N LEU A 79 20.28 26.61 -9.82
CA LEU A 79 21.25 27.57 -9.28
C LEU A 79 22.66 26.99 -9.35
N THR A 80 23.67 27.86 -9.44
CA THR A 80 25.05 27.47 -9.24
C THR A 80 25.41 27.51 -7.74
N TYR A 81 26.48 26.86 -7.35
CA TYR A 81 26.98 26.94 -5.97
C TYR A 81 27.29 28.38 -5.56
N ASP A 82 27.86 29.20 -6.49
CA ASP A 82 28.16 30.61 -6.27
C ASP A 82 26.88 31.45 -6.05
N GLN A 83 25.81 31.14 -6.76
CA GLN A 83 24.51 31.81 -6.55
C GLN A 83 23.96 31.48 -5.17
N LEU A 84 24.05 30.22 -4.72
CA LEU A 84 23.65 29.83 -3.38
C LEU A 84 24.52 30.50 -2.31
N SER A 85 25.84 30.62 -2.55
CA SER A 85 26.76 31.33 -1.66
C SER A 85 26.36 32.81 -1.51
N LYS A 86 26.02 33.50 -2.60
CA LYS A 86 25.51 34.90 -2.57
C LYS A 86 24.21 35.05 -1.79
N LEU A 87 23.40 34.00 -1.70
CA LEU A 87 22.21 33.93 -0.86
C LEU A 87 22.52 33.51 0.60
N ASN A 88 23.79 33.46 0.98
CA ASN A 88 24.24 32.95 2.27
C ASN A 88 23.66 31.54 2.57
N PHE A 89 23.50 30.72 1.53
CA PHE A 89 22.93 29.37 1.60
C PHE A 89 21.53 29.33 2.24
N LYS A 90 20.74 30.37 2.03
CA LYS A 90 19.33 30.47 2.45
C LYS A 90 18.48 30.70 1.22
N LEU A 91 17.73 29.66 0.83
CA LEU A 91 16.85 29.68 -0.34
C LEU A 91 15.39 29.69 0.10
N ARG A 92 14.60 30.53 -0.55
CA ARG A 92 13.15 30.56 -0.39
C ARG A 92 12.48 30.04 -1.64
N LEU A 93 11.69 28.97 -1.54
CA LEU A 93 10.94 28.42 -2.65
C LEU A 93 9.51 28.97 -2.65
N ARG A 94 9.01 29.30 -3.83
CA ARG A 94 7.61 29.66 -4.04
C ARG A 94 6.78 28.40 -4.18
N GLN A 95 5.59 28.39 -3.59
CA GLN A 95 4.64 27.30 -3.78
C GLN A 95 4.11 27.29 -5.23
N THR A 96 3.92 26.09 -5.77
CA THR A 96 3.20 25.84 -7.02
C THR A 96 2.25 24.68 -6.83
N ASN A 97 1.11 24.71 -7.50
CA ASN A 97 0.13 23.64 -7.46
C ASN A 97 0.37 22.60 -8.55
N ILE A 98 1.22 22.89 -9.54
CA ILE A 98 1.55 22.00 -10.66
C ILE A 98 2.95 21.45 -10.46
N ASN A 99 3.05 20.17 -10.22
CA ASN A 99 4.31 19.49 -10.04
C ASN A 99 4.55 18.48 -11.17
N LEU A 100 5.57 18.75 -11.99
CA LEU A 100 5.94 17.88 -13.12
C LEU A 100 6.90 16.77 -12.73
N ASP A 101 7.65 16.97 -11.67
CA ASP A 101 8.80 16.17 -11.34
C ASP A 101 8.73 15.68 -9.87
N GLN A 102 7.94 14.63 -9.62
CA GLN A 102 8.00 13.92 -8.36
C GLN A 102 9.25 13.02 -8.33
N VAL A 103 9.87 12.91 -7.17
CA VAL A 103 10.90 11.91 -6.93
C VAL A 103 10.23 10.64 -6.45
N THR A 104 10.57 9.51 -7.04
CA THR A 104 10.09 8.19 -6.66
C THR A 104 11.27 7.26 -6.39
N VAL A 105 11.09 6.32 -5.48
CA VAL A 105 12.11 5.32 -5.10
C VAL A 105 11.72 3.93 -5.60
N SER A 106 10.43 3.70 -5.85
CA SER A 106 9.90 2.36 -6.07
C SER A 106 10.29 1.74 -7.41
N ALA A 107 10.47 2.54 -8.47
CA ALA A 107 10.67 2.00 -9.82
C ALA A 107 11.98 1.24 -10.02
N SER A 108 13.00 1.49 -9.19
CA SER A 108 14.30 0.84 -9.26
C SER A 108 14.92 0.48 -7.91
N ARG A 109 14.19 0.71 -6.81
CA ARG A 109 14.70 0.73 -5.42
C ARG A 109 15.74 1.82 -5.17
N TYR A 110 15.94 2.74 -6.12
CA TYR A 110 16.82 3.91 -6.03
C TYR A 110 16.00 5.16 -6.30
N THR A 111 16.48 6.28 -5.80
CA THR A 111 15.82 7.58 -6.01
C THR A 111 15.97 8.00 -7.47
N GLU A 112 14.85 8.11 -8.17
CA GLU A 112 14.77 8.54 -9.58
C GLU A 112 13.73 9.65 -9.74
N GLU A 113 13.91 10.47 -10.76
CA GLU A 113 12.89 11.45 -11.15
C GLU A 113 11.79 10.76 -11.95
N SER A 114 10.53 11.05 -11.68
CA SER A 114 9.39 10.43 -12.35
C SER A 114 9.37 10.67 -13.88
N ARG A 115 10.01 11.75 -14.35
CA ARG A 115 10.19 12.00 -15.79
C ARG A 115 11.10 10.98 -16.48
N ASN A 116 12.04 10.39 -15.74
CA ASN A 116 12.98 9.37 -16.23
C ASN A 116 12.44 7.94 -16.08
N ILE A 117 11.23 7.76 -15.59
CA ILE A 117 10.57 6.47 -15.39
C ILE A 117 9.48 6.35 -16.46
N PRO A 118 9.56 5.39 -17.39
CA PRO A 118 8.51 5.20 -18.40
C PRO A 118 7.15 4.85 -17.82
N GLN A 119 7.09 4.03 -16.75
CA GLN A 119 5.86 3.60 -16.08
C GLN A 119 5.16 4.78 -15.39
N ARG A 120 3.81 4.72 -15.33
CA ARG A 120 3.04 5.64 -14.51
C ARG A 120 3.29 5.38 -13.03
N THR A 121 3.55 6.45 -12.29
CA THR A 121 3.72 6.42 -10.82
C THR A 121 2.93 7.55 -10.17
N VAL A 122 2.42 7.30 -8.96
CA VAL A 122 1.78 8.31 -8.10
C VAL A 122 2.38 8.22 -6.71
N SER A 123 2.64 9.36 -6.10
CA SER A 123 3.21 9.43 -4.75
C SER A 123 2.33 10.30 -3.84
N LEU A 124 2.17 9.86 -2.61
CA LEU A 124 1.55 10.60 -1.50
C LEU A 124 2.62 10.85 -0.43
N THR A 125 2.69 12.07 0.04
CA THR A 125 3.70 12.53 1.00
C THR A 125 3.13 12.67 2.40
N GLN A 126 3.99 12.91 3.38
CA GLN A 126 3.56 13.21 4.73
C GLN A 126 2.64 14.45 4.82
N LYS A 127 2.80 15.46 3.95
CA LYS A 127 1.89 16.62 3.88
C LYS A 127 0.48 16.20 3.48
N ASP A 128 0.36 15.24 2.57
CA ASP A 128 -0.93 14.67 2.17
C ASP A 128 -1.56 13.91 3.33
N VAL A 129 -0.80 13.09 4.07
CA VAL A 129 -1.28 12.42 5.28
C VAL A 129 -1.82 13.42 6.31
N MET A 130 -1.13 14.55 6.51
CA MET A 130 -1.55 15.58 7.46
C MET A 130 -2.87 16.28 7.08
N LEU A 131 -3.06 16.58 5.80
CA LEU A 131 -4.30 17.18 5.31
C LEU A 131 -5.44 16.16 5.27
N LEU A 132 -5.16 14.98 4.73
CA LEU A 132 -6.17 13.96 4.44
C LEU A 132 -6.61 13.20 5.70
N GLN A 133 -5.75 13.08 6.71
CA GLN A 133 -6.03 12.36 7.96
C GLN A 133 -6.67 10.98 7.72
N PRO A 134 -6.00 10.07 6.97
CA PRO A 134 -6.56 8.75 6.66
C PRO A 134 -6.65 7.89 7.92
N GLN A 135 -7.69 7.04 8.02
CA GLN A 135 -7.84 6.08 9.11
C GLN A 135 -6.91 4.88 8.95
N THR A 136 -6.69 4.45 7.70
CA THR A 136 -5.81 3.32 7.36
C THR A 136 -4.90 3.68 6.17
N ALA A 137 -3.85 2.89 5.95
CA ALA A 137 -3.01 3.02 4.76
C ALA A 137 -3.79 2.78 3.45
N ALA A 138 -4.84 1.94 3.48
CA ALA A 138 -5.73 1.75 2.33
C ALA A 138 -6.53 3.03 2.01
N ASP A 139 -7.06 3.71 3.03
CA ASP A 139 -7.77 4.97 2.84
C ASP A 139 -6.86 6.06 2.27
N LEU A 140 -5.58 6.08 2.70
CA LEU A 140 -4.58 6.97 2.12
C LEU A 140 -4.41 6.73 0.62
N LEU A 141 -4.27 5.48 0.18
CA LEU A 141 -4.14 5.13 -1.24
C LEU A 141 -5.38 5.52 -2.05
N GLY A 142 -6.59 5.34 -1.48
CA GLY A 142 -7.85 5.72 -2.13
C GLY A 142 -7.94 7.22 -2.44
N GLN A 143 -7.25 8.05 -1.65
CA GLN A 143 -7.19 9.49 -1.88
C GLN A 143 -6.37 9.88 -3.12
N THR A 144 -5.64 8.98 -3.76
CA THR A 144 -5.01 9.27 -5.06
C THR A 144 -6.05 9.51 -6.15
N GLY A 145 -7.26 8.95 -6.01
CA GLY A 145 -8.28 8.91 -7.04
C GLY A 145 -7.98 7.92 -8.17
N GLU A 146 -6.89 7.15 -8.08
CA GLU A 146 -6.47 6.14 -9.06
C GLU A 146 -6.49 4.71 -8.49
N VAL A 147 -6.64 4.58 -7.19
CA VAL A 147 -6.77 3.30 -6.48
C VAL A 147 -8.18 3.20 -5.91
N PHE A 148 -8.92 2.18 -6.31
CA PHE A 148 -10.24 1.91 -5.77
C PHE A 148 -10.11 1.07 -4.49
N ILE A 149 -10.85 1.38 -3.43
CA ILE A 149 -10.77 0.67 -2.15
C ILE A 149 -12.06 -0.10 -1.89
N GLN A 150 -11.92 -1.40 -1.72
CA GLN A 150 -12.99 -2.31 -1.31
C GLN A 150 -12.84 -2.66 0.17
N LYS A 151 -13.93 -2.69 0.94
CA LYS A 151 -13.93 -3.05 2.37
C LYS A 151 -15.03 -4.06 2.70
N SER A 152 -14.72 -5.09 3.49
CA SER A 152 -15.70 -6.05 4.04
C SER A 152 -15.94 -5.87 5.53
N GLN A 153 -15.09 -5.11 6.19
CA GLN A 153 -15.11 -4.74 7.60
C GLN A 153 -14.55 -3.33 7.76
N GLN A 154 -14.72 -2.71 8.94
CA GLN A 154 -14.17 -1.39 9.21
C GLN A 154 -12.64 -1.41 9.20
N ALA A 155 -12.06 -2.44 9.80
CA ALA A 155 -10.61 -2.66 9.83
C ALA A 155 -10.07 -3.07 8.44
N GLY A 156 -9.11 -2.33 7.93
CA GLY A 156 -8.41 -2.65 6.68
C GLY A 156 -9.08 -2.13 5.42
N GLY A 157 -8.69 -2.68 4.29
CA GLY A 157 -9.18 -2.37 2.95
C GLY A 157 -8.36 -3.07 1.89
N SER A 158 -9.00 -3.42 0.79
CA SER A 158 -8.38 -4.08 -0.36
C SER A 158 -8.27 -3.09 -1.52
N PRO A 159 -7.09 -2.56 -1.80
CA PRO A 159 -6.86 -1.73 -2.98
C PRO A 159 -7.08 -2.53 -4.27
N MET A 160 -7.65 -1.87 -5.27
CA MET A 160 -7.84 -2.37 -6.63
C MET A 160 -7.20 -1.39 -7.61
N ILE A 161 -6.37 -1.90 -8.51
CA ILE A 161 -5.68 -1.14 -9.56
C ILE A 161 -5.91 -1.83 -10.89
N ARG A 162 -6.44 -1.11 -11.88
CA ARG A 162 -6.55 -1.57 -13.28
C ARG A 162 -7.15 -2.99 -13.41
N GLY A 163 -8.20 -3.28 -12.63
CA GLY A 163 -8.86 -4.59 -12.64
C GLY A 163 -8.16 -5.69 -11.84
N PHE A 164 -7.07 -5.38 -11.16
CA PHE A 164 -6.35 -6.30 -10.29
C PHE A 164 -6.47 -5.90 -8.82
N ALA A 165 -6.48 -6.89 -7.95
CA ALA A 165 -6.58 -6.70 -6.51
C ALA A 165 -5.82 -7.81 -5.77
N THR A 166 -5.65 -7.62 -4.47
CA THR A 166 -5.23 -8.66 -3.52
C THR A 166 -3.87 -9.27 -3.86
N ASN A 167 -3.75 -10.58 -4.06
CA ASN A 167 -2.50 -11.28 -4.36
C ASN A 167 -1.97 -11.08 -5.80
N ARG A 168 -2.61 -10.21 -6.59
CA ARG A 168 -2.10 -9.71 -7.88
C ARG A 168 -1.52 -8.30 -7.78
N LEU A 169 -1.44 -7.77 -6.57
CA LEU A 169 -0.77 -6.51 -6.24
C LEU A 169 0.33 -6.77 -5.21
N MET A 170 1.49 -6.17 -5.44
CA MET A 170 2.61 -6.24 -4.52
C MET A 170 2.56 -5.09 -3.51
N TYR A 171 2.78 -5.42 -2.24
CA TYR A 171 2.95 -4.44 -1.17
C TYR A 171 4.35 -4.54 -0.59
N THR A 172 4.98 -3.40 -0.34
CA THR A 172 6.28 -3.36 0.32
C THR A 172 6.33 -2.29 1.41
N VAL A 173 7.09 -2.56 2.46
CA VAL A 173 7.40 -1.62 3.54
C VAL A 173 8.91 -1.45 3.59
N ASP A 174 9.42 -0.23 3.37
CA ASP A 174 10.86 0.07 3.25
C ASP A 174 11.60 -0.86 2.24
N GLY A 175 10.91 -1.24 1.15
CA GLY A 175 11.42 -2.14 0.12
C GLY A 175 11.35 -3.64 0.47
N VAL A 176 10.94 -4.00 1.68
CA VAL A 176 10.71 -5.39 2.10
C VAL A 176 9.33 -5.85 1.63
N ARG A 177 9.28 -7.02 1.00
CA ARG A 177 8.02 -7.66 0.56
C ARG A 177 7.09 -7.89 1.74
N PHE A 178 5.84 -7.41 1.65
CA PHE A 178 4.81 -7.58 2.67
C PHE A 178 3.87 -8.76 2.36
N ASN A 179 3.73 -9.15 1.09
CA ASN A 179 2.95 -10.31 0.67
C ASN A 179 3.59 -11.60 1.19
N THR A 180 2.89 -12.31 2.08
CA THR A 180 3.32 -13.61 2.62
C THR A 180 2.85 -14.77 1.76
N ALA A 181 3.30 -15.99 2.08
CA ALA A 181 2.88 -17.22 1.42
C ALA A 181 1.39 -17.56 1.58
N ILE A 182 0.65 -16.90 2.49
CA ILE A 182 -0.80 -17.05 2.65
C ILE A 182 -1.57 -15.79 2.22
N PHE A 183 -0.92 -14.89 1.45
CA PHE A 183 -1.58 -13.69 0.95
C PHE A 183 -2.64 -14.06 -0.07
N ARG A 184 -3.89 -13.81 0.25
CA ARG A 184 -5.03 -14.45 -0.41
C ARG A 184 -5.61 -13.65 -1.58
N GLY A 185 -6.36 -14.36 -2.45
CA GLY A 185 -7.10 -13.77 -3.56
C GLY A 185 -8.46 -13.14 -3.18
N GLY A 186 -8.79 -13.08 -1.87
CA GLY A 186 -10.00 -12.43 -1.36
C GLY A 186 -9.70 -11.10 -0.70
N ASN A 187 -10.65 -10.61 0.13
CA ASN A 187 -10.45 -9.35 0.85
C ASN A 187 -9.23 -9.43 1.78
N ILE A 188 -8.35 -8.46 1.67
CA ILE A 188 -7.13 -8.39 2.46
C ILE A 188 -7.36 -7.49 3.66
N GLN A 189 -6.97 -7.95 4.83
CA GLN A 189 -6.94 -7.16 6.05
C GLN A 189 -5.51 -6.70 6.43
N ASN A 190 -4.47 -7.29 5.83
CA ASN A 190 -3.07 -7.07 6.23
C ASN A 190 -2.59 -5.63 6.08
N VAL A 191 -3.15 -4.86 5.14
CA VAL A 191 -2.79 -3.45 4.93
C VAL A 191 -3.09 -2.58 6.17
N ILE A 192 -3.96 -3.05 7.07
CA ILE A 192 -4.24 -2.39 8.36
C ILE A 192 -3.00 -2.28 9.26
N ASN A 193 -2.05 -3.22 9.16
CA ASN A 193 -0.85 -3.24 10.00
C ASN A 193 0.11 -2.08 9.72
N ILE A 194 -0.10 -1.31 8.65
CA ILE A 194 0.75 -0.18 8.28
C ILE A 194 0.16 1.09 8.89
N ASP A 195 0.87 1.65 9.87
CA ASP A 195 0.47 2.88 10.55
C ASP A 195 0.58 4.08 9.60
N PRO A 196 -0.51 4.79 9.27
CA PRO A 196 -0.46 5.94 8.36
C PRO A 196 0.37 7.11 8.88
N PHE A 197 0.52 7.28 10.21
CA PHE A 197 1.24 8.42 10.79
C PHE A 197 2.76 8.32 10.73
N VAL A 198 3.30 7.12 10.51
CA VAL A 198 4.73 6.92 10.33
C VAL A 198 5.14 6.85 8.86
N ILE A 199 4.17 6.88 7.93
CA ILE A 199 4.45 6.91 6.50
C ILE A 199 5.10 8.24 6.14
N GLU A 200 6.25 8.18 5.52
CA GLU A 200 6.97 9.30 4.96
C GLU A 200 6.50 9.57 3.53
N GLN A 201 6.39 8.50 2.74
CA GLN A 201 5.92 8.52 1.36
C GLN A 201 5.25 7.18 1.04
N ALA A 202 4.07 7.23 0.42
CA ALA A 202 3.45 6.07 -0.19
C ALA A 202 3.49 6.23 -1.71
N GLU A 203 3.89 5.19 -2.43
CA GLU A 203 4.03 5.20 -3.88
C GLU A 203 3.22 4.07 -4.50
N VAL A 204 2.62 4.36 -5.64
CA VAL A 204 1.92 3.37 -6.48
C VAL A 204 2.56 3.36 -7.86
N ILE A 205 3.07 2.20 -8.27
CA ILE A 205 3.51 1.92 -9.65
C ILE A 205 2.39 1.15 -10.33
N PHE A 206 1.94 1.63 -11.47
CA PHE A 206 0.87 1.00 -12.24
C PHE A 206 1.43 0.02 -13.26
N GLY A 207 0.71 -1.10 -13.46
CA GLY A 207 1.13 -2.18 -14.34
C GLY A 207 2.21 -3.09 -13.73
N PRO A 208 2.71 -4.08 -14.49
CA PRO A 208 3.64 -5.08 -13.98
C PRO A 208 4.95 -4.49 -13.45
N GLY A 209 5.23 -4.73 -12.16
CA GLY A 209 6.47 -4.38 -11.48
C GLY A 209 7.39 -5.57 -11.20
N SER A 210 7.15 -6.70 -11.88
CA SER A 210 7.78 -7.98 -11.55
C SER A 210 9.29 -8.03 -11.76
N ILE A 211 9.90 -7.12 -12.53
CA ILE A 211 11.37 -7.06 -12.69
C ILE A 211 12.04 -6.83 -11.32
N ILE A 212 11.56 -5.84 -10.59
CA ILE A 212 12.16 -5.43 -9.32
C ILE A 212 11.58 -6.22 -8.13
N TYR A 213 10.26 -6.50 -8.17
CA TYR A 213 9.52 -7.01 -7.02
C TYR A 213 9.10 -8.48 -7.13
N GLY A 214 9.27 -9.11 -8.31
CA GLY A 214 9.01 -10.54 -8.52
C GLY A 214 7.52 -10.89 -8.61
N SER A 215 7.16 -12.03 -8.04
CA SER A 215 5.79 -12.55 -8.01
C SER A 215 4.81 -11.55 -7.39
N ASP A 216 3.54 -11.61 -7.82
CA ASP A 216 2.39 -10.82 -7.33
C ASP A 216 2.32 -9.36 -7.86
N ALA A 217 3.39 -8.84 -8.44
CA ALA A 217 3.44 -7.50 -9.02
C ALA A 217 2.86 -7.46 -10.45
N ILE A 218 1.64 -8.00 -10.64
CA ILE A 218 0.96 -8.07 -11.94
C ILE A 218 0.23 -6.77 -12.26
N GLY A 219 -0.65 -6.33 -11.35
CA GLY A 219 -1.48 -5.13 -11.55
C GLY A 219 -0.80 -3.85 -11.12
N GLY A 220 0.16 -3.94 -10.19
CA GLY A 220 0.92 -2.82 -9.67
C GLY A 220 1.69 -3.13 -8.40
N VAL A 221 2.44 -2.14 -7.95
CA VAL A 221 3.20 -2.17 -6.69
C VAL A 221 2.81 -0.99 -5.83
N MET A 222 2.56 -1.23 -4.56
CA MET A 222 2.33 -0.20 -3.54
C MET A 222 3.46 -0.25 -2.53
N THR A 223 4.22 0.82 -2.43
CA THR A 223 5.38 0.92 -1.56
C THR A 223 5.14 1.96 -0.48
N PHE A 224 5.38 1.58 0.77
CA PHE A 224 5.32 2.45 1.92
C PHE A 224 6.73 2.68 2.46
N HIS A 225 7.22 3.89 2.28
CA HIS A 225 8.48 4.35 2.88
C HIS A 225 8.16 4.92 4.25
N ILE A 226 8.78 4.36 5.27
CA ILE A 226 8.54 4.73 6.66
C ILE A 226 9.61 5.72 7.10
N GLN A 227 9.24 6.72 7.90
CA GLN A 227 10.12 7.76 8.42
C GLN A 227 11.44 7.18 8.93
N ASN A 228 12.54 7.86 8.58
CA ASN A 228 13.88 7.46 8.99
C ASN A 228 14.40 8.38 10.11
N PRO A 229 15.29 7.86 11.01
CA PRO A 229 15.95 8.71 11.98
C PRO A 229 16.79 9.80 11.32
N GLU A 230 16.65 11.03 11.80
CA GLU A 230 17.39 12.19 11.32
C GLU A 230 18.68 12.40 12.12
N LEU A 231 19.80 12.52 11.40
CA LEU A 231 21.09 12.85 11.99
C LEU A 231 21.22 14.37 12.16
N SER A 232 21.96 14.79 13.18
CA SER A 232 22.38 16.18 13.32
C SER A 232 23.43 16.54 12.26
N LEU A 233 23.33 17.74 11.69
CA LEU A 233 24.29 18.32 10.74
C LEU A 233 25.45 19.06 11.46
N ASN A 234 25.36 19.21 12.78
CA ASN A 234 26.36 19.85 13.61
C ASN A 234 26.65 19.00 14.88
N ASP A 235 27.47 19.50 15.80
CA ASP A 235 27.87 18.76 17.01
C ASP A 235 26.77 18.76 18.11
N GLN A 236 25.69 19.51 17.92
CA GLN A 236 24.56 19.50 18.86
C GLN A 236 23.63 18.34 18.56
N VAL A 237 23.07 17.72 19.60
CA VAL A 237 22.07 16.69 19.46
C VAL A 237 20.78 17.31 18.88
N LEU A 238 20.30 16.75 17.79
CA LEU A 238 19.01 17.07 17.21
C LEU A 238 17.91 16.31 17.97
N ILE A 239 17.09 17.01 18.69
CA ILE A 239 15.85 16.46 19.27
C ILE A 239 14.68 17.04 18.47
N SER A 240 13.81 16.20 17.95
CA SER A 240 12.59 16.61 17.26
C SER A 240 11.51 15.56 17.49
N GLY A 241 10.26 15.97 17.41
CA GLY A 241 9.16 15.03 17.60
C GLY A 241 7.82 15.60 17.17
N LYS A 242 6.82 14.73 17.18
CA LYS A 242 5.43 15.09 16.91
C LYS A 242 4.47 14.32 17.81
N ALA A 243 3.39 14.97 18.19
CA ALA A 243 2.24 14.36 18.83
C ALA A 243 0.98 14.70 18.04
N ILE A 244 0.11 13.71 17.84
CA ILE A 244 -1.16 13.88 17.12
C ILE A 244 -2.28 13.28 17.97
N ALA A 245 -3.37 14.01 18.12
CA ALA A 245 -4.64 13.50 18.63
C ALA A 245 -5.71 13.72 17.55
N ARG A 246 -6.50 12.70 17.25
CA ARG A 246 -7.56 12.74 16.22
C ARG A 246 -8.85 12.13 16.76
N TYR A 247 -9.94 12.76 16.37
CA TYR A 247 -11.31 12.29 16.58
C TYR A 247 -12.07 12.24 15.25
N SER A 248 -12.95 11.24 15.10
CA SER A 248 -13.86 11.09 13.96
C SER A 248 -15.25 10.68 14.48
N SER A 249 -16.30 11.37 14.03
CA SER A 249 -17.64 11.20 14.59
C SER A 249 -18.40 9.97 14.08
N ALA A 250 -18.14 9.49 12.84
CA ALA A 250 -18.92 8.40 12.25
C ALA A 250 -18.71 7.06 12.98
N ASN A 251 -17.57 6.84 13.59
CA ASN A 251 -17.22 5.65 14.35
C ASN A 251 -16.64 6.00 15.73
N ARG A 252 -16.86 7.23 16.24
CA ARG A 252 -16.34 7.73 17.51
C ARG A 252 -14.86 7.41 17.71
N GLU A 253 -14.10 7.52 16.63
CA GLU A 253 -12.67 7.24 16.67
C GLU A 253 -11.95 8.15 17.65
N ASN A 254 -11.05 7.55 18.44
CA ASN A 254 -10.07 8.25 19.26
C ASN A 254 -8.69 7.70 18.91
N THR A 255 -7.84 8.55 18.36
CA THR A 255 -6.49 8.16 17.93
C THR A 255 -5.47 9.08 18.59
N ALA A 256 -4.39 8.48 19.10
CA ALA A 256 -3.22 9.16 19.60
C ALA A 256 -1.95 8.62 18.95
N HIS A 257 -1.07 9.52 18.53
CA HIS A 257 0.24 9.20 17.97
C HIS A 257 1.31 10.08 18.61
N PHE A 258 2.46 9.49 18.91
CA PHE A 258 3.64 10.19 19.39
C PHE A 258 4.88 9.66 18.67
N ALA A 259 5.75 10.56 18.23
CA ALA A 259 7.04 10.20 17.64
C ALA A 259 8.14 11.12 18.18
N LEU A 260 9.31 10.53 18.48
CA LEU A 260 10.50 11.21 18.98
C LEU A 260 11.73 10.79 18.18
N ASN A 261 12.44 11.76 17.63
CA ASN A 261 13.73 11.61 17.01
C ASN A 261 14.82 12.18 17.89
N ALA A 262 15.91 11.45 18.10
CA ALA A 262 17.11 11.91 18.75
C ALA A 262 18.33 11.58 17.88
N GLY A 263 19.04 12.59 17.37
CA GLY A 263 20.14 12.40 16.41
C GLY A 263 21.39 13.16 16.79
N GLY A 264 22.52 12.44 16.85
CA GLY A 264 23.87 12.99 16.78
C GLY A 264 24.38 12.98 15.32
N ARG A 265 25.69 13.30 15.11
CA ARG A 265 26.28 13.35 13.75
C ARG A 265 26.36 12.01 13.05
N LYS A 266 26.51 10.90 13.77
CA LYS A 266 26.72 9.57 13.20
C LYS A 266 25.63 8.57 13.60
N PHE A 267 24.90 8.83 14.65
CA PHE A 267 23.87 7.93 15.19
C PHE A 267 22.58 8.69 15.45
N ALA A 268 21.45 8.09 15.06
CA ALA A 268 20.14 8.62 15.36
C ALA A 268 19.15 7.50 15.68
N SER A 269 18.13 7.84 16.46
CA SER A 269 17.03 6.96 16.88
C SER A 269 15.71 7.67 16.65
N LEU A 270 14.75 6.95 16.09
CA LEU A 270 13.34 7.36 15.94
C LEU A 270 12.45 6.33 16.61
N THR A 271 11.66 6.75 17.60
CA THR A 271 10.65 5.93 18.25
C THR A 271 9.27 6.53 17.97
N ALA A 272 8.32 5.72 17.53
CA ALA A 272 6.94 6.16 17.38
C ALA A 272 5.96 5.12 17.95
N VAL A 273 4.86 5.60 18.52
CA VAL A 273 3.79 4.79 19.10
C VAL A 273 2.46 5.38 18.67
N SER A 274 1.54 4.52 18.25
CA SER A 274 0.18 4.91 17.87
C SER A 274 -0.85 4.00 18.53
N PHE A 275 -1.92 4.59 18.96
CA PHE A 275 -3.08 3.90 19.51
C PHE A 275 -4.34 4.38 18.81
N PHE A 276 -5.15 3.44 18.33
CA PHE A 276 -6.40 3.67 17.62
C PHE A 276 -7.52 2.93 18.33
N LYS A 277 -8.64 3.64 18.53
CA LYS A 277 -9.87 3.04 19.02
C LYS A 277 -11.04 3.48 18.15
N PHE A 278 -11.76 2.52 17.60
CA PHE A 278 -12.91 2.71 16.75
C PHE A 278 -14.13 2.00 17.34
N ASP A 279 -15.22 2.74 17.54
CA ASP A 279 -16.53 2.19 17.86
C ASP A 279 -17.23 1.71 16.57
N ASP A 280 -18.46 1.22 16.71
CA ASP A 280 -19.29 0.76 15.58
C ASP A 280 -19.57 1.88 14.57
N LEU A 281 -19.40 1.57 13.29
CA LEU A 281 -19.48 2.52 12.20
C LEU A 281 -20.92 2.89 11.88
N ARG A 282 -21.21 4.18 11.87
CA ARG A 282 -22.52 4.74 11.46
C ARG A 282 -22.51 5.09 9.97
N MET A 283 -23.46 4.54 9.22
CA MET A 283 -23.71 4.84 7.81
C MET A 283 -24.59 6.08 7.62
N GLY A 284 -24.67 6.59 6.38
CA GLY A 284 -25.51 7.72 6.02
C GLY A 284 -27.02 7.43 6.06
N SER A 285 -27.81 8.51 6.01
CA SER A 285 -29.29 8.44 6.08
C SER A 285 -29.97 8.20 4.72
N HIS A 286 -29.32 8.55 3.61
CA HIS A 286 -29.91 8.48 2.26
C HIS A 286 -29.25 7.39 1.42
N GLY A 287 -30.02 6.39 0.98
CA GLY A 287 -29.54 5.30 0.11
C GLY A 287 -30.32 4.01 0.29
N PRO A 288 -29.83 2.87 -0.25
CA PRO A 288 -30.55 1.60 -0.25
C PRO A 288 -30.95 1.11 1.14
N GLU A 289 -32.20 0.73 1.32
CA GLU A 289 -32.75 0.23 2.58
C GLU A 289 -32.15 -1.14 2.98
N GLU A 290 -31.73 -1.94 2.01
CA GLU A 290 -31.10 -3.25 2.20
C GLU A 290 -29.79 -3.16 2.97
N TYR A 291 -29.17 -1.99 3.00
CA TYR A 291 -27.92 -1.77 3.71
C TYR A 291 -28.08 -1.57 5.21
N LEU A 292 -29.33 -1.32 5.69
CA LEU A 292 -29.59 -1.06 7.11
C LEU A 292 -29.39 -2.32 7.97
N ARG A 293 -28.75 -2.15 9.11
CA ARG A 293 -28.54 -3.18 10.13
C ARG A 293 -29.72 -3.21 11.10
N ARG A 294 -30.86 -3.80 10.70
CA ARG A 294 -32.09 -3.79 11.49
C ARG A 294 -32.03 -4.69 12.72
N ILE A 295 -31.31 -5.82 12.63
CA ILE A 295 -31.16 -6.82 13.69
C ILE A 295 -29.71 -7.30 13.77
N TYR A 296 -29.30 -7.77 14.94
CA TYR A 296 -28.02 -8.44 15.14
C TYR A 296 -28.13 -9.54 16.19
N ALA A 297 -27.25 -10.55 16.11
CA ALA A 297 -27.16 -11.61 17.10
C ALA A 297 -26.28 -11.19 18.26
N THR A 298 -26.68 -11.55 19.48
CA THR A 298 -25.87 -11.43 20.70
C THR A 298 -26.12 -12.61 21.63
N ARG A 299 -25.24 -12.85 22.60
CA ARG A 299 -25.42 -13.92 23.59
C ARG A 299 -25.80 -13.32 24.94
N ILE A 300 -27.00 -13.70 25.44
CA ILE A 300 -27.54 -13.28 26.74
C ILE A 300 -27.92 -14.54 27.50
N ASP A 301 -27.48 -14.68 28.74
CA ASP A 301 -27.73 -15.83 29.62
C ASP A 301 -27.41 -17.18 28.97
N SER A 302 -26.27 -17.22 28.26
CA SER A 302 -25.78 -18.39 27.53
C SER A 302 -26.65 -18.84 26.34
N VAL A 303 -27.60 -18.00 25.87
CA VAL A 303 -28.48 -18.23 24.72
C VAL A 303 -28.27 -17.15 23.69
N ASP A 304 -28.17 -17.56 22.41
CA ASP A 304 -28.14 -16.58 21.32
C ASP A 304 -29.52 -15.94 21.14
N ARG A 305 -29.57 -14.64 21.13
CA ARG A 305 -30.78 -13.83 20.93
C ARG A 305 -30.60 -12.86 19.78
N ILE A 306 -31.69 -12.57 19.10
CA ILE A 306 -31.75 -11.52 18.09
C ILE A 306 -32.25 -10.27 18.80
N LEU A 307 -31.47 -9.18 18.68
CA LEU A 307 -31.88 -7.86 19.13
C LEU A 307 -32.21 -6.97 17.96
N TYR A 308 -33.24 -6.16 18.11
CA TYR A 308 -33.52 -5.06 17.19
C TYR A 308 -32.49 -3.94 17.44
N ASN A 309 -31.91 -3.43 16.37
CA ASN A 309 -30.95 -2.35 16.44
C ASN A 309 -31.70 -1.02 16.67
N ALA A 310 -31.42 -0.34 17.76
CA ALA A 310 -32.07 0.94 18.11
C ALA A 310 -31.82 2.04 17.04
N ASP A 311 -30.65 2.04 16.40
CA ASP A 311 -30.34 2.84 15.21
C ASP A 311 -29.83 1.94 14.09
N PRO A 312 -30.68 1.56 13.14
CA PRO A 312 -30.30 0.67 12.05
C PRO A 312 -29.14 1.16 11.17
N ARG A 313 -28.75 2.43 11.31
CA ARG A 313 -27.57 2.99 10.60
C ARG A 313 -26.26 2.66 11.30
N VAL A 314 -26.27 2.16 12.53
CA VAL A 314 -25.06 1.71 13.24
C VAL A 314 -24.80 0.24 12.88
N GLN A 315 -23.62 -0.04 12.36
CA GLN A 315 -23.24 -1.35 11.86
C GLN A 315 -22.64 -2.21 12.96
N ILE A 316 -23.48 -2.82 13.80
CA ILE A 316 -23.12 -3.63 14.97
C ILE A 316 -22.90 -5.10 14.59
N PRO A 317 -21.76 -5.73 15.02
CA PRO A 317 -20.55 -5.11 15.53
C PRO A 317 -19.58 -4.75 14.40
N SER A 318 -18.84 -3.66 14.52
CA SER A 318 -17.79 -3.29 13.55
C SER A 318 -16.58 -2.57 14.19
N GLY A 319 -16.67 -2.21 15.48
CA GLY A 319 -15.60 -1.54 16.21
C GLY A 319 -14.37 -2.43 16.44
N TYR A 320 -13.21 -1.79 16.65
CA TYR A 320 -11.95 -2.45 17.01
C TYR A 320 -10.93 -1.46 17.56
N ASP A 321 -9.89 -1.99 18.21
CA ASP A 321 -8.73 -1.24 18.67
C ASP A 321 -7.47 -1.70 17.93
N GLN A 322 -6.45 -0.82 17.83
CA GLN A 322 -5.16 -1.15 17.24
C GLN A 322 -4.03 -0.42 17.96
N PHE A 323 -2.91 -1.11 18.11
CA PHE A 323 -1.68 -0.58 18.71
C PHE A 323 -0.50 -0.81 17.78
N ASN A 324 0.32 0.24 17.56
CA ASN A 324 1.50 0.17 16.71
C ASN A 324 2.72 0.75 17.42
N ILE A 325 3.88 0.11 17.21
CA ILE A 325 5.20 0.59 17.64
C ILE A 325 6.15 0.59 16.43
N LEU A 326 6.91 1.65 16.31
CA LEU A 326 8.04 1.78 15.42
C LEU A 326 9.28 2.18 16.22
N GLN A 327 10.39 1.43 16.05
CA GLN A 327 11.70 1.82 16.51
C GLN A 327 12.69 1.73 15.35
N LYS A 328 13.30 2.83 14.95
CA LYS A 328 14.37 2.83 13.96
C LYS A 328 15.65 3.39 14.55
N LEU A 329 16.77 2.79 14.14
CA LEU A 329 18.12 3.23 14.45
C LEU A 329 18.86 3.50 13.14
N ARG A 330 19.69 4.51 13.10
CA ARG A 330 20.53 4.85 11.95
C ARG A 330 21.96 5.11 12.41
N TYR A 331 22.92 4.49 11.73
CA TYR A 331 24.32 4.68 11.98
C TYR A 331 25.05 4.99 10.68
N LYS A 332 25.63 6.19 10.59
CA LYS A 332 26.40 6.68 9.44
C LYS A 332 27.85 6.94 9.88
N PRO A 333 28.70 5.88 9.93
CA PRO A 333 30.09 6.01 10.39
C PRO A 333 30.93 6.92 9.48
N SER A 334 30.62 6.96 8.18
CA SER A 334 31.31 7.75 7.17
C SER A 334 30.34 8.23 6.08
N ALA A 335 30.82 9.02 5.11
CA ALA A 335 30.05 9.42 3.93
C ALA A 335 29.66 8.23 3.04
N HIS A 336 30.42 7.13 3.11
CA HIS A 336 30.23 5.95 2.26
C HIS A 336 29.22 4.93 2.82
N TRP A 337 29.00 4.91 4.14
CA TRP A 337 28.14 3.93 4.79
C TRP A 337 26.94 4.57 5.48
N ASP A 338 25.75 4.02 5.23
CA ASP A 338 24.49 4.37 5.92
C ASP A 338 23.78 3.05 6.31
N ILE A 339 23.81 2.72 7.60
CA ILE A 339 23.26 1.48 8.16
C ILE A 339 22.01 1.84 8.95
N LYS A 340 20.93 1.12 8.70
CA LYS A 340 19.64 1.34 9.33
C LYS A 340 19.10 0.03 9.86
N TYR A 341 18.55 0.08 11.06
CA TYR A 341 17.74 -0.99 11.64
C TYR A 341 16.34 -0.45 11.93
N GLY A 342 15.31 -1.23 11.61
CA GLY A 342 13.92 -0.91 11.88
C GLY A 342 13.21 -2.09 12.56
N PHE A 343 12.51 -1.80 13.64
CA PHE A 343 11.57 -2.70 14.31
C PHE A 343 10.18 -2.13 14.17
N HIS A 344 9.25 -2.93 13.62
CA HIS A 344 7.83 -2.61 13.49
C HIS A 344 7.01 -3.63 14.26
N TYR A 345 6.00 -3.17 14.96
CA TYR A 345 5.01 -3.99 15.61
C TYR A 345 3.63 -3.39 15.41
N SER A 346 2.66 -4.22 15.07
CA SER A 346 1.25 -3.84 14.95
C SER A 346 0.39 -4.99 15.45
N GLU A 347 -0.61 -4.67 16.27
CA GLU A 347 -1.59 -5.62 16.81
C GLU A 347 -2.97 -4.99 16.83
N THR A 348 -3.99 -5.76 16.41
CA THR A 348 -5.40 -5.38 16.49
C THR A 348 -6.10 -6.18 17.57
N SER A 349 -7.15 -5.62 18.19
CA SER A 349 -8.15 -6.45 18.85
C SER A 349 -8.86 -7.36 17.84
N PRO A 350 -9.61 -8.39 18.27
CA PRO A 350 -10.57 -9.05 17.38
C PRO A 350 -11.56 -8.05 16.78
N TYR A 351 -11.87 -8.23 15.48
CA TYR A 351 -12.83 -7.39 14.75
C TYR A 351 -13.73 -8.23 13.85
N ALA A 352 -14.99 -7.79 13.76
CA ALA A 352 -16.00 -8.53 13.05
C ALA A 352 -15.81 -8.47 11.52
N ARG A 353 -15.96 -9.60 10.87
CA ARG A 353 -16.17 -9.73 9.43
C ARG A 353 -17.64 -9.40 9.12
N TYR A 354 -17.94 -8.12 8.98
CA TYR A 354 -19.30 -7.60 8.95
C TYR A 354 -20.15 -8.20 7.83
N ASP A 355 -19.59 -8.39 6.62
CA ASP A 355 -20.27 -9.01 5.49
C ASP A 355 -20.82 -10.40 5.80
N ARG A 356 -20.11 -11.19 6.62
CA ARG A 356 -20.53 -12.53 7.03
C ARG A 356 -21.66 -12.51 8.06
N LEU A 357 -21.66 -11.53 8.94
CA LEU A 357 -22.70 -11.34 9.96
C LEU A 357 -24.00 -10.78 9.36
N HIS A 358 -24.00 -10.35 8.10
CA HIS A 358 -25.18 -9.87 7.37
C HIS A 358 -25.82 -10.97 6.51
N ARG A 359 -25.47 -12.23 6.72
CA ARG A 359 -26.06 -13.40 6.07
C ARG A 359 -27.15 -13.99 6.93
N TYR A 360 -28.28 -14.31 6.28
CA TYR A 360 -29.44 -14.90 6.91
C TYR A 360 -29.75 -16.26 6.27
N ARG A 361 -30.25 -17.20 7.07
CA ARG A 361 -30.83 -18.47 6.60
C ARG A 361 -32.19 -18.23 5.95
N SER A 362 -32.71 -19.24 5.23
CA SER A 362 -34.04 -19.17 4.60
C SER A 362 -35.19 -18.87 5.56
N ASN A 363 -35.02 -19.23 6.84
CA ASN A 363 -35.99 -18.93 7.91
C ASN A 363 -35.83 -17.54 8.55
N GLY A 364 -35.01 -16.66 7.99
CA GLY A 364 -34.76 -15.30 8.47
C GLY A 364 -33.79 -15.18 9.67
N LEU A 365 -33.34 -16.30 10.24
CA LEU A 365 -32.34 -16.25 11.34
C LEU A 365 -30.93 -15.95 10.84
N PRO A 366 -30.09 -15.27 11.63
CA PRO A 366 -28.68 -15.08 11.27
C PRO A 366 -27.98 -16.41 11.00
N ALA A 367 -27.14 -16.47 9.99
CA ALA A 367 -26.34 -17.65 9.71
C ALA A 367 -25.26 -17.84 10.78
N SER A 368 -24.60 -16.74 11.19
CA SER A 368 -23.52 -16.71 12.18
C SER A 368 -23.91 -15.84 13.37
N ALA A 369 -23.58 -16.29 14.58
CA ALA A 369 -23.61 -15.48 15.80
C ALA A 369 -22.27 -14.76 16.03
N GLU A 370 -21.16 -15.37 15.59
CA GLU A 370 -19.81 -14.80 15.66
C GLU A 370 -19.11 -15.08 14.32
N TRP A 371 -18.44 -14.06 13.79
CA TRP A 371 -17.51 -14.21 12.70
C TRP A 371 -16.47 -13.07 12.77
N ASN A 372 -15.29 -13.37 13.29
CA ASN A 372 -14.26 -12.39 13.57
C ASN A 372 -12.92 -12.78 12.95
N TYR A 373 -12.15 -11.76 12.59
CA TYR A 373 -10.71 -11.84 12.48
C TYR A 373 -10.06 -11.31 13.75
N GLY A 374 -8.79 -11.61 13.95
CA GLY A 374 -7.99 -11.04 15.02
C GLY A 374 -7.99 -11.81 16.34
N PRO A 375 -7.03 -11.51 17.22
CA PRO A 375 -6.02 -10.48 16.98
C PRO A 375 -5.24 -10.75 15.70
N GLN A 376 -4.86 -9.69 15.00
CA GLN A 376 -3.96 -9.74 13.87
C GLN A 376 -2.65 -9.08 14.28
N ILE A 377 -1.54 -9.82 14.18
CA ILE A 377 -0.23 -9.38 14.64
C ILE A 377 0.72 -9.34 13.45
N TRP A 378 1.47 -8.27 13.33
CA TRP A 378 2.60 -8.14 12.45
C TRP A 378 3.81 -7.57 13.18
N MET A 379 4.94 -8.22 13.02
CA MET A 379 6.23 -7.77 13.52
C MET A 379 7.25 -7.87 12.40
N MET A 380 8.10 -6.86 12.24
CA MET A 380 9.21 -6.87 11.28
C MET A 380 10.47 -6.34 11.93
N ASN A 381 11.56 -7.09 11.77
CA ASN A 381 12.92 -6.61 12.00
C ASN A 381 13.59 -6.45 10.63
N HIS A 382 14.10 -5.27 10.32
CA HIS A 382 14.70 -4.94 9.04
C HIS A 382 16.06 -4.28 9.25
N LEU A 383 17.11 -4.89 8.72
CA LEU A 383 18.46 -4.34 8.67
C LEU A 383 18.80 -3.98 7.22
N SER A 384 19.17 -2.73 6.98
CA SER A 384 19.61 -2.23 5.68
C SER A 384 20.97 -1.55 5.79
N ALA A 385 21.87 -1.85 4.86
CA ALA A 385 23.19 -1.23 4.78
C ALA A 385 23.42 -0.72 3.35
N ILE A 386 23.62 0.58 3.22
CA ILE A 386 23.92 1.24 1.94
C ILE A 386 25.41 1.60 1.93
N HIS A 387 26.13 1.12 0.92
CA HIS A 387 27.51 1.50 0.65
C HIS A 387 27.60 2.27 -0.66
N LYS A 388 28.18 3.46 -0.62
CA LYS A 388 28.50 4.28 -1.80
C LYS A 388 29.99 4.16 -2.11
N GLY A 389 30.32 3.81 -3.34
CA GLY A 389 31.70 3.65 -3.79
C GLY A 389 31.78 3.76 -5.31
N GLN A 390 32.93 4.17 -5.85
CA GLN A 390 33.18 4.21 -7.28
C GLN A 390 34.12 3.08 -7.65
N ASN A 391 33.60 1.91 -7.94
CA ASN A 391 34.41 0.75 -8.35
C ASN A 391 33.83 0.14 -9.67
N ALA A 392 34.49 -0.88 -10.18
CA ALA A 392 34.07 -1.51 -11.46
C ALA A 392 32.68 -2.16 -11.39
N VAL A 393 32.25 -2.59 -10.21
CA VAL A 393 31.01 -3.38 -10.02
C VAL A 393 29.82 -2.46 -9.70
N TYR A 394 29.97 -1.50 -8.79
CA TYR A 394 28.85 -0.63 -8.39
C TYR A 394 29.33 0.77 -7.99
N ASP A 395 28.41 1.71 -8.07
CA ASP A 395 28.51 3.05 -7.48
C ASP A 395 27.70 3.09 -6.16
N GLN A 396 26.65 2.27 -6.06
CA GLN A 396 25.91 2.05 -4.81
C GLN A 396 25.51 0.58 -4.69
N LEU A 397 25.72 0.03 -3.50
CA LEU A 397 25.24 -1.29 -3.06
C LEU A 397 24.28 -1.09 -1.89
N THR A 398 23.14 -1.73 -1.95
CA THR A 398 22.18 -1.81 -0.85
C THR A 398 22.00 -3.28 -0.46
N LEU A 399 22.36 -3.62 0.77
CA LEU A 399 22.07 -4.92 1.38
C LEU A 399 20.89 -4.76 2.32
N SER A 400 19.91 -5.64 2.20
CA SER A 400 18.70 -5.63 3.01
C SER A 400 18.41 -7.05 3.53
N PHE A 401 18.22 -7.17 4.83
CA PHE A 401 17.79 -8.41 5.48
C PHE A 401 16.56 -8.11 6.35
N ALA A 402 15.50 -8.89 6.20
CA ALA A 402 14.31 -8.74 7.04
C ALA A 402 13.78 -10.08 7.53
N THR A 403 13.28 -10.06 8.76
CA THR A 403 12.50 -11.15 9.37
C THR A 403 11.16 -10.61 9.80
N GLN A 404 10.07 -11.26 9.36
CA GLN A 404 8.72 -10.87 9.68
C GLN A 404 7.97 -12.02 10.34
N TYR A 405 7.13 -11.70 11.31
CA TYR A 405 6.15 -12.58 11.90
C TYR A 405 4.74 -12.03 11.62
N PHE A 406 3.88 -12.88 11.07
CA PHE A 406 2.47 -12.61 10.89
C PHE A 406 1.65 -13.64 11.65
N GLU A 407 0.63 -13.18 12.36
CA GLU A 407 -0.40 -14.05 12.93
C GLU A 407 -1.77 -13.48 12.52
N GLU A 408 -2.59 -14.34 11.95
CA GLU A 408 -4.00 -14.10 11.65
C GLU A 408 -4.84 -15.15 12.37
N SER A 409 -5.99 -14.74 12.88
CA SER A 409 -6.96 -15.69 13.42
C SER A 409 -8.32 -15.50 12.75
N ARG A 410 -9.09 -16.60 12.74
CA ARG A 410 -10.50 -16.61 12.32
C ARG A 410 -11.29 -17.33 13.37
N ILE A 411 -12.32 -16.67 13.86
CA ILE A 411 -13.18 -17.15 14.92
C ILE A 411 -14.60 -17.10 14.39
N ASP A 412 -15.23 -18.25 14.23
CA ASP A 412 -16.61 -18.32 13.75
C ASP A 412 -17.47 -19.25 14.61
N ARG A 413 -18.74 -18.91 14.70
CA ARG A 413 -19.76 -19.70 15.37
C ARG A 413 -21.13 -19.48 14.72
N SER A 414 -21.77 -20.54 14.32
CA SER A 414 -23.13 -20.51 13.79
C SER A 414 -24.14 -20.08 14.86
N TYR A 415 -25.19 -19.33 14.45
CA TYR A 415 -26.27 -18.92 15.34
C TYR A 415 -26.98 -20.16 15.95
N GLY A 416 -27.17 -20.12 17.27
CA GLY A 416 -27.79 -21.20 18.04
C GLY A 416 -26.88 -22.40 18.34
N GLN A 417 -25.59 -22.35 17.96
CA GLN A 417 -24.63 -23.42 18.23
C GLN A 417 -23.66 -23.02 19.35
N ASN A 418 -23.23 -24.02 20.13
CA ASN A 418 -22.24 -23.82 21.19
C ASN A 418 -20.80 -24.10 20.75
N ARG A 419 -20.60 -24.58 19.52
CA ARG A 419 -19.29 -24.86 18.94
C ARG A 419 -18.72 -23.59 18.32
N ARG A 420 -17.68 -23.02 18.91
CA ARG A 420 -16.88 -21.91 18.35
C ARG A 420 -15.62 -22.50 17.75
N ARG A 421 -15.43 -22.29 16.45
CA ARG A 421 -14.21 -22.65 15.74
C ARG A 421 -13.23 -21.51 15.76
N THR A 422 -11.98 -21.80 16.09
CA THR A 422 -10.84 -20.88 16.02
C THR A 422 -9.77 -21.48 15.14
N ARG A 423 -9.36 -20.74 14.10
CA ARG A 423 -8.23 -21.09 13.23
C ARG A 423 -7.19 -20.00 13.35
N ILE A 424 -5.93 -20.38 13.52
CA ILE A 424 -4.80 -19.48 13.67
C ILE A 424 -3.76 -19.85 12.64
N GLU A 425 -3.39 -18.87 11.83
CA GLU A 425 -2.37 -18.97 10.80
C GLU A 425 -1.16 -18.11 11.21
N ARG A 426 0.03 -18.70 11.21
CA ARG A 426 1.30 -18.04 11.51
C ARG A 426 2.25 -18.16 10.34
N VAL A 427 2.94 -17.09 10.04
CA VAL A 427 3.97 -17.06 9.01
C VAL A 427 5.22 -16.39 9.54
N MET A 428 6.33 -17.13 9.49
CA MET A 428 7.68 -16.56 9.60
C MET A 428 8.19 -16.32 8.18
N ALA A 429 8.51 -15.07 7.85
CA ALA A 429 9.02 -14.70 6.53
C ALA A 429 10.41 -14.05 6.66
N HIS A 430 11.37 -14.60 5.94
CA HIS A 430 12.74 -14.08 5.86
C HIS A 430 13.03 -13.64 4.45
N SER A 431 13.68 -12.49 4.29
CA SER A 431 14.09 -11.99 2.98
C SER A 431 15.50 -11.42 3.03
N PHE A 432 16.22 -11.63 1.95
CA PHE A 432 17.54 -11.03 1.71
C PHE A 432 17.56 -10.44 0.30
N ASN A 433 18.05 -9.21 0.18
CA ASN A 433 18.22 -8.51 -1.09
C ASN A 433 19.63 -7.91 -1.14
N ALA A 434 20.25 -8.03 -2.31
CA ALA A 434 21.46 -7.32 -2.67
C ALA A 434 21.20 -6.56 -3.97
N ASP A 435 21.01 -5.25 -3.87
CA ASP A 435 20.66 -4.37 -4.98
C ASP A 435 21.87 -3.49 -5.32
N LEU A 436 22.27 -3.44 -6.60
CA LEU A 436 23.44 -2.73 -7.08
C LEU A 436 23.04 -1.74 -8.18
N GLN A 437 23.63 -0.57 -8.13
CA GLN A 437 23.55 0.45 -9.17
C GLN A 437 24.93 0.76 -9.71
N LYS A 438 25.06 0.80 -11.04
CA LYS A 438 26.30 1.17 -11.74
C LYS A 438 26.01 2.17 -12.86
N SER A 439 26.64 3.31 -12.83
CA SER A 439 26.67 4.25 -13.97
C SER A 439 27.67 3.77 -15.00
N ILE A 440 27.26 3.68 -16.26
CA ILE A 440 28.09 3.24 -17.39
C ILE A 440 28.26 4.44 -18.33
N GLY A 441 29.43 5.06 -18.27
CA GLY A 441 29.64 6.35 -18.94
C GLY A 441 28.71 7.44 -18.40
N ARG A 442 28.33 8.40 -19.27
CA ARG A 442 27.48 9.55 -18.89
C ARG A 442 25.98 9.33 -19.18
N SER A 443 25.66 8.38 -20.05
CA SER A 443 24.31 8.22 -20.60
C SER A 443 23.58 6.96 -20.16
N SER A 444 24.22 6.07 -19.41
CA SER A 444 23.62 4.79 -19.08
C SER A 444 23.74 4.46 -17.60
N SER A 445 22.77 3.71 -17.08
CA SER A 445 22.78 3.15 -15.72
C SER A 445 22.32 1.69 -15.76
N LEU A 446 23.00 0.85 -15.02
CA LEU A 446 22.62 -0.55 -14.81
C LEU A 446 22.18 -0.72 -13.35
N TYR A 447 21.01 -1.29 -13.14
CA TYR A 447 20.46 -1.72 -11.86
C TYR A 447 20.35 -3.23 -11.90
N TYR A 448 20.89 -3.93 -10.94
CA TYR A 448 20.86 -5.38 -10.90
C TYR A 448 20.94 -5.89 -9.47
N GLY A 449 20.50 -7.11 -9.25
CA GLY A 449 20.50 -7.63 -7.91
C GLY A 449 20.10 -9.09 -7.79
N LEU A 450 20.21 -9.56 -6.57
CA LEU A 450 19.82 -10.89 -6.12
C LEU A 450 18.79 -10.78 -5.00
N GLU A 451 17.81 -11.69 -4.99
CA GLU A 451 16.80 -11.78 -3.96
C GLU A 451 16.60 -13.22 -3.52
N TYR A 452 16.47 -13.40 -2.23
CA TYR A 452 16.02 -14.64 -1.60
C TYR A 452 14.88 -14.34 -0.64
N VAL A 453 13.78 -15.11 -0.76
CA VAL A 453 12.63 -15.03 0.18
C VAL A 453 12.27 -16.44 0.62
N TRP A 454 12.07 -16.62 1.92
CA TRP A 454 11.60 -17.87 2.50
C TRP A 454 10.51 -17.60 3.52
N ASN A 455 9.40 -18.35 3.42
CA ASN A 455 8.28 -18.30 4.34
C ASN A 455 8.02 -19.69 4.89
N GLN A 456 7.83 -19.77 6.20
CA GLN A 456 7.33 -20.95 6.90
C GLN A 456 5.91 -20.67 7.39
N VAL A 457 4.96 -21.51 7.00
CA VAL A 457 3.54 -21.39 7.34
C VAL A 457 3.17 -22.50 8.31
N THR A 458 2.53 -22.13 9.42
CA THR A 458 1.87 -23.06 10.34
C THR A 458 0.41 -22.65 10.51
N SER A 459 -0.50 -23.64 10.51
CA SER A 459 -1.92 -23.39 10.67
C SER A 459 -2.52 -24.41 11.64
N THR A 460 -3.35 -23.94 12.56
CA THR A 460 -4.00 -24.77 13.58
C THR A 460 -5.49 -24.49 13.61
N GLY A 461 -6.28 -25.49 14.02
CA GLY A 461 -7.72 -25.36 14.22
C GLY A 461 -8.16 -26.00 15.54
N THR A 462 -9.08 -25.33 16.25
CA THR A 462 -9.71 -25.82 17.47
C THR A 462 -11.20 -25.50 17.45
N ASP A 463 -12.00 -26.44 17.98
CA ASP A 463 -13.43 -26.26 18.28
C ASP A 463 -13.59 -26.19 19.82
N THR A 464 -14.13 -25.07 20.29
CA THR A 464 -14.41 -24.87 21.73
C THR A 464 -15.92 -24.93 21.96
N ARG A 465 -16.36 -25.78 22.86
CA ARG A 465 -17.75 -25.77 23.36
C ARG A 465 -17.88 -24.68 24.41
N ILE A 466 -18.47 -23.52 24.01
CA ILE A 466 -18.48 -22.30 24.83
C ILE A 466 -19.30 -22.41 26.13
N ASN A 467 -20.16 -23.44 26.27
CA ASN A 467 -20.92 -23.70 27.48
C ASN A 467 -20.16 -24.55 28.53
N THR A 468 -19.19 -25.37 28.12
CA THR A 468 -18.41 -26.25 28.98
C THR A 468 -16.94 -25.90 29.05
N GLY A 469 -16.43 -25.11 28.12
CA GLY A 469 -15.00 -24.83 27.96
C GLY A 469 -14.20 -25.96 27.30
N MET A 470 -14.85 -27.07 26.92
CA MET A 470 -14.16 -28.20 26.27
C MET A 470 -13.58 -27.78 24.93
N VAL A 471 -12.31 -28.09 24.72
CA VAL A 471 -11.57 -27.78 23.49
C VAL A 471 -11.21 -29.11 22.79
N GLU A 472 -11.55 -29.20 21.52
CA GLU A 472 -11.25 -30.32 20.63
C GLU A 472 -10.43 -29.83 19.44
N ARG A 473 -9.61 -30.70 18.84
CA ARG A 473 -8.90 -30.40 17.60
C ARG A 473 -9.90 -30.26 16.44
N ALA A 474 -9.70 -29.24 15.59
CA ALA A 474 -10.46 -29.01 14.37
C ALA A 474 -9.52 -28.91 13.16
N SER A 475 -10.08 -28.95 11.96
CA SER A 475 -9.32 -28.78 10.73
C SER A 475 -8.65 -27.41 10.70
N SER A 476 -7.37 -27.38 10.35
CA SER A 476 -6.68 -26.13 10.02
C SER A 476 -7.14 -25.59 8.65
N ARG A 477 -6.91 -24.30 8.41
CA ARG A 477 -7.26 -23.68 7.13
C ARG A 477 -6.26 -23.99 6.03
N TYR A 478 -4.98 -24.02 6.36
CA TYR A 478 -3.88 -24.28 5.46
C TYR A 478 -3.10 -25.54 5.89
N PRO A 479 -2.37 -26.19 4.96
CA PRO A 479 -1.32 -27.11 5.33
C PRO A 479 -0.18 -26.36 6.03
N ASN A 480 0.65 -27.08 6.79
CA ASN A 480 1.97 -26.56 7.13
C ASN A 480 2.81 -26.51 5.85
N ALA A 481 3.54 -25.42 5.62
CA ALA A 481 4.23 -25.27 4.35
C ALA A 481 5.52 -24.45 4.47
N ASP A 482 6.47 -24.81 3.61
CA ASP A 482 7.63 -24.01 3.27
C ASP A 482 7.49 -23.47 1.84
N TRP A 483 7.71 -22.16 1.68
CA TRP A 483 7.62 -21.44 0.41
C TRP A 483 8.87 -20.58 0.21
N SER A 484 9.59 -20.75 -0.89
CA SER A 484 10.79 -19.98 -1.15
C SER A 484 10.96 -19.55 -2.60
N THR A 485 11.66 -18.43 -2.81
CA THR A 485 12.08 -17.94 -4.13
C THR A 485 13.53 -17.50 -4.12
N TYR A 486 14.22 -17.77 -5.22
CA TYR A 486 15.56 -17.27 -5.57
C TYR A 486 15.44 -16.49 -6.86
N ALA A 487 15.96 -15.29 -6.90
CA ALA A 487 15.85 -14.48 -8.09
C ALA A 487 17.12 -13.68 -8.39
N ALA A 488 17.34 -13.44 -9.68
CA ALA A 488 18.31 -12.48 -10.20
C ALA A 488 17.60 -11.56 -11.21
N TYR A 489 17.94 -10.28 -11.20
CA TYR A 489 17.38 -9.31 -12.13
C TYR A 489 18.43 -8.33 -12.62
N ALA A 490 18.18 -7.77 -13.82
CA ALA A 490 18.94 -6.66 -14.37
C ALA A 490 17.98 -5.70 -15.10
N LYS A 491 18.19 -4.41 -14.91
CA LYS A 491 17.48 -3.31 -15.59
C LYS A 491 18.52 -2.32 -16.12
N TYR A 492 18.51 -2.08 -17.42
CA TYR A 492 19.41 -1.14 -18.08
C TYR A 492 18.62 0.08 -18.53
N GLN A 493 19.10 1.24 -18.19
CA GLN A 493 18.58 2.53 -18.66
C GLN A 493 19.60 3.17 -19.56
N TRP A 494 19.20 3.57 -20.76
CA TRP A 494 20.04 4.27 -21.72
C TRP A 494 19.40 5.57 -22.18
N ARG A 495 20.03 6.68 -21.88
CA ARG A 495 19.68 8.00 -22.39
C ARG A 495 20.28 8.15 -23.78
N ILE A 496 19.52 7.77 -24.81
CA ILE A 496 19.89 7.82 -26.23
C ILE A 496 20.19 9.26 -26.65
N SER A 497 19.41 10.20 -26.14
CA SER A 497 19.60 11.65 -26.30
C SER A 497 19.11 12.36 -25.03
N GLU A 498 19.28 13.69 -24.94
CA GLU A 498 18.73 14.47 -23.84
C GLU A 498 17.19 14.34 -23.72
N LYS A 499 16.51 13.99 -24.81
CA LYS A 499 15.06 13.90 -24.93
C LYS A 499 14.51 12.49 -24.91
N LEU A 500 15.34 11.48 -25.11
CA LEU A 500 14.89 10.09 -25.27
C LEU A 500 15.64 9.13 -24.33
N LEU A 501 14.89 8.48 -23.46
CA LEU A 501 15.38 7.43 -22.56
C LEU A 501 14.73 6.09 -22.96
N LEU A 502 15.56 5.06 -23.09
CA LEU A 502 15.18 3.67 -23.21
C LEU A 502 15.46 2.95 -21.88
N GLU A 503 14.52 2.15 -21.45
CA GLU A 503 14.67 1.21 -20.34
C GLU A 503 14.39 -0.21 -20.83
N ALA A 504 15.21 -1.18 -20.44
CA ALA A 504 14.94 -2.60 -20.67
C ALA A 504 15.40 -3.40 -19.46
N GLY A 505 14.61 -4.38 -19.06
CA GLY A 505 14.91 -5.20 -17.89
C GLY A 505 14.44 -6.65 -18.05
N SER A 506 15.07 -7.54 -17.27
CA SER A 506 14.68 -8.94 -17.17
C SER A 506 14.91 -9.46 -15.75
N ARG A 507 14.07 -10.40 -15.31
CA ARG A 507 14.20 -11.14 -14.06
C ARG A 507 13.95 -12.61 -14.27
N TYR A 508 14.84 -13.41 -13.72
CA TYR A 508 14.68 -14.85 -13.55
C TYR A 508 14.34 -15.15 -12.10
N THR A 509 13.33 -15.97 -11.86
CA THR A 509 12.92 -16.40 -10.51
C THR A 509 12.71 -17.91 -10.50
N SER A 510 13.37 -18.61 -9.59
CA SER A 510 13.10 -20.00 -9.22
C SER A 510 12.20 -20.04 -8.00
N PHE A 511 11.17 -20.83 -8.05
CA PHE A 511 10.14 -20.98 -7.03
C PHE A 511 10.10 -22.42 -6.52
N ASN A 512 10.01 -22.59 -5.20
CA ASN A 512 9.85 -23.89 -4.55
C ASN A 512 8.84 -23.77 -3.42
N THR A 513 7.93 -24.74 -3.32
CA THR A 513 7.05 -24.88 -2.17
C THR A 513 6.80 -26.34 -1.85
N THR A 514 6.70 -26.65 -0.56
CA THR A 514 6.29 -27.94 -0.01
C THR A 514 5.16 -27.69 0.96
N ALA A 515 4.03 -28.36 0.78
CA ALA A 515 2.84 -28.24 1.60
C ALA A 515 2.46 -29.62 2.19
N ASP A 516 2.39 -29.73 3.52
CA ASP A 516 2.09 -30.94 4.28
C ASP A 516 0.64 -30.94 4.77
N PHE A 517 -0.16 -31.86 4.25
CA PHE A 517 -1.60 -31.97 4.53
C PHE A 517 -1.95 -32.99 5.65
N ARG A 518 -0.98 -33.74 6.18
CA ARG A 518 -1.21 -34.83 7.14
C ARG A 518 -2.09 -34.43 8.33
N GLN A 519 -1.93 -33.20 8.81
CA GLN A 519 -2.75 -32.69 9.93
C GLN A 519 -4.25 -32.56 9.61
N ASN A 520 -4.64 -32.54 8.34
CA ASN A 520 -6.04 -32.41 7.91
C ASN A 520 -6.64 -33.70 7.35
N LEU A 521 -5.86 -34.80 7.23
CA LEU A 521 -6.36 -36.08 6.72
C LEU A 521 -7.42 -36.69 7.61
N ASP A 522 -7.39 -36.45 8.95
CA ASP A 522 -8.43 -36.86 9.86
C ASP A 522 -9.80 -36.19 9.59
N PHE A 523 -9.81 -35.08 8.90
CA PHE A 523 -11.01 -34.28 8.62
C PHE A 523 -11.47 -34.37 7.18
N PHE A 524 -10.55 -34.61 6.23
CA PHE A 524 -10.82 -34.60 4.80
C PHE A 524 -10.09 -35.76 4.09
N PRO A 525 -10.76 -36.50 3.18
CA PRO A 525 -10.18 -37.62 2.49
C PRO A 525 -9.30 -37.20 1.31
N PHE A 526 -8.23 -36.41 1.57
CA PHE A 526 -7.32 -36.00 0.51
C PHE A 526 -6.55 -37.22 -0.03
N PRO A 527 -6.35 -37.32 -1.38
CA PRO A 527 -5.64 -38.41 -1.99
C PRO A 527 -4.11 -38.25 -1.93
N PHE A 528 -3.62 -37.29 -1.15
CA PHE A 528 -2.20 -36.95 -1.01
C PHE A 528 -1.90 -36.43 0.40
N GLU A 529 -0.71 -36.71 0.89
CA GLU A 529 -0.19 -36.21 2.16
C GLU A 529 0.62 -34.95 2.00
N GLU A 530 1.26 -34.76 0.83
CA GLU A 530 2.17 -33.66 0.53
C GLU A 530 1.96 -33.18 -0.93
N ALA A 531 2.15 -31.89 -1.14
CA ALA A 531 2.24 -31.29 -2.47
C ALA A 531 3.57 -30.54 -2.62
N LYS A 532 4.24 -30.75 -3.74
CA LYS A 532 5.49 -30.07 -4.11
C LYS A 532 5.34 -29.35 -5.44
N LEU A 533 5.62 -28.06 -5.48
CA LEU A 533 5.64 -27.25 -6.69
C LEU A 533 7.03 -26.64 -6.87
N ASN A 534 7.62 -26.89 -8.04
CA ASN A 534 8.92 -26.35 -8.43
C ASN A 534 8.84 -25.87 -9.86
N PHE A 535 9.08 -24.60 -10.11
CA PHE A 535 9.12 -24.04 -11.45
C PHE A 535 9.91 -22.74 -11.50
N THR A 536 10.19 -22.29 -12.71
CA THR A 536 10.93 -21.07 -12.98
C THR A 536 10.09 -20.12 -13.81
N ASN A 537 10.32 -18.81 -13.60
CA ASN A 537 9.64 -17.76 -14.32
C ASN A 537 10.68 -16.77 -14.87
N LEU A 538 10.50 -16.37 -16.13
CA LEU A 538 11.27 -15.33 -16.78
C LEU A 538 10.30 -14.21 -17.21
N VAL A 539 10.60 -12.99 -16.81
CA VAL A 539 9.80 -11.80 -17.15
C VAL A 539 10.71 -10.68 -17.64
N GLY A 540 10.14 -9.78 -18.46
CA GLY A 540 10.87 -8.67 -19.04
C GLY A 540 10.00 -7.43 -19.18
N ASN A 541 10.65 -6.27 -19.34
CA ASN A 541 10.02 -5.03 -19.77
C ASN A 541 10.91 -4.28 -20.77
N VAL A 542 10.25 -3.48 -21.60
CA VAL A 542 10.88 -2.44 -22.42
C VAL A 542 10.02 -1.19 -22.31
N GLY A 543 10.65 -0.07 -22.00
CA GLY A 543 10.00 1.22 -21.84
C GLY A 543 10.75 2.34 -22.56
N LEU A 544 10.01 3.26 -23.15
CA LEU A 544 10.52 4.48 -23.76
C LEU A 544 9.91 5.68 -23.05
N ALA A 545 10.74 6.67 -22.73
CA ALA A 545 10.28 7.98 -22.26
C ALA A 545 10.86 9.06 -23.19
N TYR A 546 9.97 9.78 -23.86
CA TYR A 546 10.32 10.90 -24.75
C TYR A 546 9.88 12.22 -24.11
N THR A 547 10.83 13.10 -23.85
CA THR A 547 10.65 14.42 -23.24
C THR A 547 11.16 15.50 -24.20
N PRO A 548 10.37 15.86 -25.24
CA PRO A 548 10.81 16.81 -26.27
C PRO A 548 11.14 18.19 -25.70
N ASP A 549 10.44 18.57 -24.66
CA ASP A 549 10.61 19.80 -23.89
C ASP A 549 10.38 19.56 -22.40
N ARG A 550 10.53 20.58 -21.55
CA ARG A 550 10.35 20.48 -20.10
C ARG A 550 8.91 20.20 -19.68
N ASN A 551 7.94 20.47 -20.56
CA ASN A 551 6.52 20.47 -20.27
C ASN A 551 5.79 19.28 -20.88
N THR A 552 6.49 18.43 -21.65
CA THR A 552 5.89 17.30 -22.35
C THR A 552 6.62 16.01 -22.01
N LYS A 553 5.87 14.97 -21.66
CA LYS A 553 6.37 13.60 -21.52
C LYS A 553 5.44 12.65 -22.28
N ILE A 554 6.00 11.83 -23.14
CA ILE A 554 5.31 10.72 -23.82
C ILE A 554 6.06 9.46 -23.43
N SER A 555 5.35 8.46 -22.94
CA SER A 555 5.97 7.17 -22.58
C SER A 555 5.17 6.00 -23.11
N ALA A 556 5.89 4.97 -23.56
CA ALA A 556 5.33 3.70 -23.97
C ALA A 556 6.05 2.57 -23.23
N VAL A 557 5.31 1.60 -22.71
CA VAL A 557 5.84 0.46 -21.97
C VAL A 557 5.17 -0.82 -22.41
N VAL A 558 6.00 -1.85 -22.66
CA VAL A 558 5.55 -3.23 -22.79
C VAL A 558 6.22 -4.01 -21.67
N SER A 559 5.45 -4.74 -20.88
CA SER A 559 5.96 -5.43 -19.70
C SER A 559 5.24 -6.76 -19.48
N THR A 560 5.95 -7.69 -18.88
CA THR A 560 5.40 -8.95 -18.41
C THR A 560 5.47 -9.01 -16.88
N GLY A 561 4.45 -9.61 -16.28
CA GLY A 561 4.39 -9.91 -14.87
C GLY A 561 4.01 -11.37 -14.65
N PHE A 562 4.30 -11.90 -13.48
CA PHE A 562 3.88 -13.24 -13.11
C PHE A 562 3.42 -13.30 -11.65
N ARG A 563 2.61 -14.31 -11.34
CA ARG A 563 2.28 -14.71 -9.98
C ARG A 563 2.46 -16.22 -9.82
N ALA A 564 3.33 -16.61 -8.92
CA ALA A 564 3.47 -18.00 -8.49
C ALA A 564 2.31 -18.37 -7.54
N PRO A 565 1.75 -19.58 -7.64
CA PRO A 565 0.79 -20.05 -6.64
C PRO A 565 1.40 -20.00 -5.25
N ASN A 566 0.64 -19.49 -4.29
CA ASN A 566 1.03 -19.50 -2.89
C ASN A 566 0.27 -20.56 -2.09
N VAL A 567 0.49 -20.66 -0.79
CA VAL A 567 -0.15 -21.68 0.08
C VAL A 567 -1.68 -21.50 0.16
N ASP A 568 -2.19 -20.25 0.03
CA ASP A 568 -3.63 -20.01 -0.07
C ASP A 568 -4.24 -20.59 -1.35
N ASP A 569 -3.52 -20.56 -2.47
CA ASP A 569 -4.00 -21.13 -3.74
C ASP A 569 -3.96 -22.66 -3.72
N ILE A 570 -2.86 -23.23 -3.21
CA ILE A 570 -2.56 -24.65 -3.28
C ILE A 570 -3.40 -25.45 -2.29
N GLY A 571 -3.58 -24.94 -1.06
CA GLY A 571 -3.88 -25.76 0.08
C GLY A 571 -5.05 -25.35 0.96
N LYS A 572 -5.76 -24.27 0.67
CA LYS A 572 -6.86 -23.85 1.55
C LYS A 572 -8.06 -24.77 1.46
N VAL A 573 -8.68 -25.02 2.63
CA VAL A 573 -10.01 -25.63 2.74
C VAL A 573 -10.96 -24.63 3.39
N PHE A 574 -11.99 -24.20 2.66
CA PHE A 574 -12.97 -23.25 3.20
C PHE A 574 -14.26 -23.18 2.37
N ASP A 575 -15.35 -22.73 2.99
CA ASP A 575 -16.59 -22.31 2.32
C ASP A 575 -16.44 -20.88 1.77
N SER A 576 -16.66 -20.69 0.49
CA SER A 576 -16.71 -19.36 -0.11
C SER A 576 -18.15 -18.83 -0.17
N GLU A 577 -19.08 -19.71 -0.40
CA GLU A 577 -20.51 -19.50 -0.49
C GLU A 577 -21.25 -20.70 0.10
N PRO A 578 -22.49 -20.54 0.56
CA PRO A 578 -23.28 -21.66 1.10
C PRO A 578 -23.40 -22.81 0.09
N GLY A 579 -23.16 -24.05 0.55
CA GLY A 579 -23.27 -25.25 -0.27
C GLY A 579 -22.08 -25.49 -1.20
N SER A 580 -20.94 -24.77 -1.03
CA SER A 580 -19.71 -25.06 -1.75
C SER A 580 -18.49 -25.11 -0.82
N VAL A 581 -17.51 -25.93 -1.15
CA VAL A 581 -16.23 -26.05 -0.45
C VAL A 581 -15.07 -26.00 -1.44
N THR A 582 -14.10 -25.14 -1.18
CA THR A 582 -12.85 -25.11 -1.92
C THR A 582 -11.88 -26.10 -1.29
N VAL A 583 -11.33 -26.99 -2.11
CA VAL A 583 -10.37 -28.01 -1.70
C VAL A 583 -8.98 -27.75 -2.30
N PRO A 584 -7.91 -28.35 -1.76
CA PRO A 584 -6.56 -28.23 -2.29
C PRO A 584 -6.42 -28.72 -3.74
N ASN A 585 -5.57 -28.03 -4.53
CA ASN A 585 -5.14 -28.47 -5.84
C ASN A 585 -3.60 -28.38 -5.95
N PRO A 586 -2.90 -29.53 -5.98
CA PRO A 586 -1.44 -29.55 -6.07
C PRO A 586 -0.88 -29.31 -7.51
N ASN A 587 -1.74 -29.19 -8.51
CA ASN A 587 -1.34 -29.14 -9.94
C ASN A 587 -1.38 -27.72 -10.54
N LEU A 588 -1.02 -26.71 -9.76
CA LEU A 588 -1.06 -25.31 -10.18
C LEU A 588 0.23 -24.88 -10.90
N LYS A 589 0.09 -23.91 -11.81
CA LYS A 589 1.18 -23.25 -12.55
C LYS A 589 1.13 -21.74 -12.29
N SER A 590 2.22 -21.03 -12.58
CA SER A 590 2.22 -19.56 -12.54
C SER A 590 1.24 -18.96 -13.54
N GLU A 591 0.56 -17.90 -13.15
CA GLU A 591 -0.16 -17.01 -14.06
C GLU A 591 0.79 -15.94 -14.61
N TYR A 592 0.56 -15.50 -15.84
CA TYR A 592 1.34 -14.48 -16.54
C TYR A 592 0.46 -13.35 -17.03
N ALA A 593 0.93 -12.11 -16.87
CA ALA A 593 0.34 -10.92 -17.46
C ALA A 593 1.25 -10.33 -18.54
N TYR A 594 0.66 -9.90 -19.64
CA TYR A 594 1.29 -9.16 -20.73
C TYR A 594 0.59 -7.80 -20.80
N ASN A 595 1.34 -6.74 -20.59
CA ASN A 595 0.80 -5.38 -20.50
C ASN A 595 1.41 -4.46 -21.53
N GLY A 596 0.58 -3.67 -22.20
CA GLY A 596 0.96 -2.54 -23.04
C GLY A 596 0.36 -1.25 -22.48
N GLU A 597 1.17 -0.19 -22.38
CA GLU A 597 0.76 1.11 -21.84
C GLU A 597 1.31 2.24 -22.71
N LEU A 598 0.49 3.25 -22.97
CA LEU A 598 0.86 4.52 -23.58
C LEU A 598 0.39 5.66 -22.70
N SER A 599 1.28 6.56 -22.35
CA SER A 599 0.99 7.73 -21.51
C SER A 599 1.47 9.02 -22.15
N VAL A 600 0.65 10.04 -22.09
CA VAL A 600 0.98 11.41 -22.54
C VAL A 600 0.70 12.37 -21.39
N MET A 601 1.67 13.21 -21.08
CA MET A 601 1.55 14.28 -20.11
C MET A 601 2.04 15.58 -20.74
N LYS A 602 1.25 16.64 -20.59
CA LYS A 602 1.56 17.99 -21.08
C LYS A 602 1.21 19.02 -20.02
N THR A 603 2.13 19.95 -19.77
CA THR A 603 1.85 21.20 -19.05
C THR A 603 1.80 22.34 -20.02
N ILE A 604 0.82 23.20 -19.91
CA ILE A 604 0.57 24.35 -20.80
C ILE A 604 0.61 25.61 -19.95
N ALA A 605 1.46 26.55 -20.34
CA ALA A 605 1.65 27.87 -19.68
C ALA A 605 1.96 27.77 -18.17
N ASP A 606 2.54 26.63 -17.73
CA ASP A 606 2.82 26.29 -16.32
C ASP A 606 1.59 26.35 -15.39
N GLN A 607 0.38 26.36 -15.97
CA GLN A 607 -0.89 26.45 -15.26
C GLN A 607 -1.81 25.25 -15.47
N LEU A 608 -1.81 24.66 -16.66
CA LEU A 608 -2.67 23.52 -16.98
C LEU A 608 -1.82 22.28 -17.22
N LYS A 609 -1.99 21.26 -16.40
CA LYS A 609 -1.40 19.93 -16.59
C LYS A 609 -2.48 18.95 -16.99
N VAL A 610 -2.24 18.24 -18.09
CA VAL A 610 -3.10 17.14 -18.56
C VAL A 610 -2.24 15.88 -18.66
N SER A 611 -2.75 14.79 -18.14
CA SER A 611 -2.12 13.47 -18.27
C SER A 611 -3.18 12.45 -18.65
N VAL A 612 -2.90 11.64 -19.67
CA VAL A 612 -3.78 10.56 -20.13
C VAL A 612 -2.94 9.30 -20.29
N THR A 613 -3.41 8.20 -19.76
CA THR A 613 -2.77 6.89 -19.87
C THR A 613 -3.78 5.85 -20.32
N GLY A 614 -3.53 5.23 -21.48
CA GLY A 614 -4.28 4.07 -21.95
C GLY A 614 -3.47 2.80 -21.70
N TYR A 615 -4.13 1.70 -21.32
CA TYR A 615 -3.47 0.43 -21.06
C TYR A 615 -4.34 -0.76 -21.49
N TYR A 616 -3.65 -1.87 -21.80
CA TYR A 616 -4.25 -3.16 -22.05
C TYR A 616 -3.41 -4.25 -21.38
N THR A 617 -4.04 -5.13 -20.61
CA THR A 617 -3.39 -6.28 -19.97
C THR A 617 -4.10 -7.57 -20.30
N LEU A 618 -3.36 -8.56 -20.83
CA LEU A 618 -3.80 -9.92 -21.05
C LEU A 618 -3.24 -10.81 -19.93
N LEU A 619 -4.11 -11.51 -19.20
CA LEU A 619 -3.76 -12.49 -18.19
C LEU A 619 -3.95 -13.90 -18.75
N GLN A 620 -2.91 -14.72 -18.68
CA GLN A 620 -2.92 -16.12 -19.09
C GLN A 620 -2.71 -17.04 -17.91
N ASN A 621 -3.32 -18.24 -17.97
CA ASN A 621 -3.31 -19.22 -16.88
C ASN A 621 -3.83 -18.62 -15.55
N ALA A 622 -4.85 -17.78 -15.62
CA ALA A 622 -5.40 -17.13 -14.45
C ALA A 622 -5.83 -18.15 -13.40
N LEU A 623 -5.37 -17.95 -12.18
CA LEU A 623 -5.74 -18.76 -11.02
C LEU A 623 -7.13 -18.34 -10.54
N VAL A 624 -8.13 -19.13 -10.90
CA VAL A 624 -9.54 -18.89 -10.61
C VAL A 624 -10.17 -20.11 -9.94
N ARG A 625 -11.23 -19.88 -9.16
CA ARG A 625 -11.97 -20.97 -8.55
C ARG A 625 -12.96 -21.53 -9.56
N ARG A 626 -12.97 -22.86 -9.73
CA ARG A 626 -13.83 -23.61 -10.65
C ARG A 626 -14.33 -24.89 -9.99
N ASN A 627 -15.39 -25.46 -10.55
CA ASN A 627 -15.85 -26.78 -10.14
C ASN A 627 -14.72 -27.80 -10.28
N PHE A 628 -14.66 -28.71 -9.36
CA PHE A 628 -13.58 -29.69 -9.26
C PHE A 628 -14.12 -31.02 -8.72
N GLN A 629 -13.41 -32.10 -8.92
CA GLN A 629 -13.73 -33.41 -8.34
C GLN A 629 -12.66 -33.82 -7.33
N LEU A 630 -13.06 -34.18 -6.14
CA LEU A 630 -12.19 -34.78 -5.15
C LEU A 630 -12.49 -36.29 -5.08
N ASN A 631 -11.51 -37.13 -5.41
CA ASN A 631 -11.70 -38.60 -5.49
C ASN A 631 -12.87 -39.01 -6.42
N GLY A 632 -13.08 -38.27 -7.52
CA GLY A 632 -14.19 -38.52 -8.46
C GLY A 632 -15.55 -38.05 -7.97
N GLN A 633 -15.64 -37.32 -6.87
CA GLN A 633 -16.87 -36.77 -6.31
C GLN A 633 -16.97 -35.27 -6.56
N ASP A 634 -18.13 -34.83 -7.09
CA ASP A 634 -18.45 -33.41 -7.30
C ASP A 634 -18.92 -32.71 -6.01
N SER A 635 -19.23 -33.46 -4.95
CA SER A 635 -19.70 -32.94 -3.67
C SER A 635 -19.20 -33.80 -2.50
N ILE A 636 -18.84 -33.14 -1.39
CA ILE A 636 -18.40 -33.79 -0.15
C ILE A 636 -19.13 -33.20 1.05
N MET A 637 -19.16 -33.97 2.17
CA MET A 637 -19.63 -33.42 3.44
C MET A 637 -18.62 -32.45 4.00
N TYR A 638 -19.03 -31.21 4.22
CA TYR A 638 -18.24 -30.15 4.84
C TYR A 638 -19.05 -29.48 5.95
N ASP A 639 -18.56 -29.47 7.17
CA ASP A 639 -19.22 -28.93 8.37
C ASP A 639 -20.68 -29.38 8.54
N GLY A 640 -20.96 -30.65 8.19
CA GLY A 640 -22.30 -31.27 8.31
C GLY A 640 -23.27 -30.95 7.17
N GLN A 641 -22.80 -30.29 6.10
CA GLN A 641 -23.58 -30.00 4.92
C GLN A 641 -22.94 -30.60 3.67
N LEU A 642 -23.75 -31.22 2.80
CA LEU A 642 -23.27 -31.64 1.48
C LEU A 642 -22.94 -30.40 0.64
N SER A 643 -21.68 -30.28 0.26
CA SER A 643 -21.13 -29.09 -0.40
C SER A 643 -20.47 -29.43 -1.72
N ARG A 644 -20.73 -28.65 -2.75
CA ARG A 644 -20.10 -28.78 -4.08
C ARG A 644 -18.62 -28.54 -3.97
N VAL A 645 -17.82 -29.40 -4.58
CA VAL A 645 -16.36 -29.31 -4.60
C VAL A 645 -15.92 -28.30 -5.66
N GLN A 646 -15.08 -27.38 -5.23
CA GLN A 646 -14.38 -26.40 -6.08
C GLN A 646 -12.89 -26.42 -5.73
N ALA A 647 -12.05 -26.03 -6.68
CA ALA A 647 -10.61 -25.81 -6.44
C ALA A 647 -10.12 -24.59 -7.23
N ILE A 648 -8.98 -24.03 -6.81
CA ILE A 648 -8.24 -23.07 -7.64
C ILE A 648 -7.64 -23.85 -8.81
N GLN A 649 -7.78 -23.33 -10.03
CA GLN A 649 -7.29 -23.94 -11.26
C GLN A 649 -6.71 -22.87 -12.19
N ASN A 650 -5.77 -23.24 -13.06
CA ASN A 650 -5.27 -22.39 -14.14
C ASN A 650 -6.24 -22.50 -15.36
N ALA A 651 -7.44 -22.00 -15.22
CA ALA A 651 -8.54 -22.31 -16.14
C ALA A 651 -8.92 -21.16 -17.07
N ALA A 652 -8.43 -19.92 -16.84
CA ALA A 652 -8.97 -18.78 -17.55
C ALA A 652 -7.91 -17.93 -18.25
N LYS A 653 -8.35 -17.30 -19.33
CA LYS A 653 -7.76 -16.07 -19.86
C LYS A 653 -8.62 -14.91 -19.39
N ALA A 654 -7.99 -13.83 -19.01
CA ALA A 654 -8.69 -12.59 -18.68
C ALA A 654 -8.00 -11.43 -19.41
N ASN A 655 -8.77 -10.42 -19.77
CA ASN A 655 -8.22 -9.19 -20.29
C ASN A 655 -8.79 -8.00 -19.51
N VAL A 656 -7.98 -6.96 -19.38
CA VAL A 656 -8.42 -5.70 -18.81
C VAL A 656 -7.83 -4.57 -19.63
N PHE A 657 -8.67 -3.61 -20.00
CA PHE A 657 -8.22 -2.38 -20.63
C PHE A 657 -8.85 -1.18 -19.95
N GLY A 658 -8.22 -0.03 -20.06
CA GLY A 658 -8.75 1.18 -19.45
C GLY A 658 -8.01 2.45 -19.82
N LEU A 659 -8.58 3.52 -19.30
CA LEU A 659 -8.11 4.89 -19.48
C LEU A 659 -8.05 5.58 -18.12
N GLN A 660 -6.94 6.24 -17.84
CA GLN A 660 -6.75 7.09 -16.67
C GLN A 660 -6.47 8.51 -17.16
N ALA A 661 -7.20 9.49 -16.66
CA ALA A 661 -7.07 10.89 -17.04
C ALA A 661 -6.94 11.79 -15.80
N LEU A 662 -5.96 12.67 -15.82
CA LEU A 662 -5.74 13.72 -14.83
C LEU A 662 -5.73 15.07 -15.52
N VAL A 663 -6.47 16.01 -14.97
CA VAL A 663 -6.42 17.42 -15.33
C VAL A 663 -6.19 18.23 -14.06
N GLU A 664 -5.16 19.07 -14.05
CA GLU A 664 -4.86 19.99 -12.94
C GLU A 664 -4.74 21.41 -13.51
N TYR A 665 -5.40 22.35 -12.89
CA TYR A 665 -5.34 23.77 -13.28
C TYR A 665 -5.03 24.66 -12.08
N ASP A 666 -3.99 25.46 -12.20
CA ASP A 666 -3.62 26.50 -11.24
C ASP A 666 -4.16 27.86 -11.71
N PHE A 667 -5.14 28.39 -10.97
CA PHE A 667 -5.71 29.72 -11.26
C PHE A 667 -4.79 30.87 -10.84
N GLY A 668 -3.67 30.58 -10.15
CA GLY A 668 -2.88 31.57 -9.42
C GLY A 668 -3.52 31.94 -8.09
N ASN A 669 -2.87 32.81 -7.33
CA ASN A 669 -3.37 33.30 -6.03
C ASN A 669 -3.73 32.19 -5.01
N GLY A 670 -3.09 31.00 -5.15
CA GLY A 670 -3.28 29.86 -4.26
C GLY A 670 -4.52 29.00 -4.55
N LEU A 671 -5.32 29.34 -5.57
CA LEU A 671 -6.47 28.52 -5.99
C LEU A 671 -6.05 27.53 -7.06
N SER A 672 -6.44 26.25 -6.92
CA SER A 672 -6.25 25.21 -7.94
C SER A 672 -7.42 24.25 -8.00
N ALA A 673 -7.65 23.67 -9.16
CA ALA A 673 -8.61 22.59 -9.37
C ALA A 673 -7.91 21.38 -9.96
N SER A 674 -8.34 20.18 -9.55
CA SER A 674 -7.88 18.93 -10.16
C SER A 674 -9.02 17.93 -10.30
N THR A 675 -8.98 17.14 -11.36
CA THR A 675 -9.86 16.00 -11.55
C THR A 675 -9.07 14.80 -12.00
N GLN A 676 -9.30 13.68 -11.34
CA GLN A 676 -8.77 12.36 -11.69
C GLN A 676 -9.94 11.46 -11.99
N ALA A 677 -9.94 10.84 -13.18
CA ALA A 677 -10.98 9.91 -13.61
C ALA A 677 -10.35 8.63 -14.15
N ASN A 678 -10.98 7.50 -13.85
CA ASN A 678 -10.55 6.18 -14.25
C ASN A 678 -11.72 5.43 -14.87
N TYR A 679 -11.50 4.87 -16.04
CA TYR A 679 -12.40 3.94 -16.70
C TYR A 679 -11.67 2.64 -16.97
N GLN A 680 -12.30 1.53 -16.65
CA GLN A 680 -11.75 0.20 -16.90
C GLN A 680 -12.87 -0.77 -17.25
N LYS A 681 -12.54 -1.73 -18.11
CA LYS A 681 -13.37 -2.88 -18.43
C LYS A 681 -12.50 -4.12 -18.43
N GLY A 682 -12.96 -5.18 -17.77
CA GLY A 682 -12.28 -6.46 -17.75
C GLY A 682 -13.26 -7.58 -18.06
N GLU A 683 -12.77 -8.64 -18.70
CA GLU A 683 -13.51 -9.85 -19.03
C GLU A 683 -12.67 -11.08 -18.73
N GLU A 684 -13.28 -12.13 -18.23
CA GLU A 684 -12.67 -13.43 -17.97
C GLU A 684 -13.44 -14.53 -18.69
N GLU A 685 -12.72 -15.48 -19.25
CA GLU A 685 -13.26 -16.66 -19.92
C GLU A 685 -13.78 -17.66 -18.88
N MET A 686 -14.99 -18.14 -19.06
CA MET A 686 -15.63 -19.18 -18.25
C MET A 686 -15.36 -20.57 -18.84
N ASP A 687 -15.65 -21.63 -18.06
CA ASP A 687 -15.40 -23.04 -18.49
C ASP A 687 -16.20 -23.46 -19.74
N ASP A 688 -17.34 -22.82 -19.99
CA ASP A 688 -18.19 -23.04 -21.17
C ASP A 688 -17.80 -22.17 -22.37
N GLY A 689 -16.69 -21.40 -22.26
CA GLY A 689 -16.24 -20.45 -23.29
C GLY A 689 -17.00 -19.13 -23.31
N THR A 690 -17.99 -18.93 -22.44
CA THR A 690 -18.65 -17.63 -22.30
C THR A 690 -17.75 -16.62 -21.58
N LEU A 691 -18.06 -15.32 -21.72
CA LEU A 691 -17.33 -14.25 -21.05
C LEU A 691 -18.11 -13.72 -19.84
N SER A 692 -17.46 -13.59 -18.72
CA SER A 692 -17.97 -12.90 -17.53
C SER A 692 -17.17 -11.60 -17.31
N PRO A 693 -17.81 -10.51 -16.81
CA PRO A 693 -17.06 -9.35 -16.36
C PRO A 693 -15.99 -9.74 -15.33
N ALA A 694 -14.77 -9.19 -15.44
CA ALA A 694 -13.71 -9.46 -14.48
C ALA A 694 -14.06 -8.89 -13.10
N ARG A 695 -13.94 -9.72 -12.08
CA ARG A 695 -14.42 -9.43 -10.71
C ARG A 695 -13.86 -8.15 -10.10
N HIS A 696 -12.58 -7.84 -10.33
CA HIS A 696 -11.89 -6.71 -9.71
C HIS A 696 -11.79 -5.46 -10.61
N ALA A 697 -12.42 -5.50 -11.78
CA ALA A 697 -12.58 -4.32 -12.62
C ALA A 697 -13.73 -3.46 -12.04
N ALA A 698 -13.38 -2.54 -11.13
CA ALA A 698 -14.34 -1.63 -10.51
C ALA A 698 -15.06 -0.77 -11.57
N PRO A 699 -16.29 -0.26 -11.30
CA PRO A 699 -16.93 0.75 -12.13
C PRO A 699 -16.02 1.96 -12.34
N TRP A 700 -16.31 2.82 -13.35
CA TRP A 700 -15.59 4.08 -13.48
C TRP A 700 -15.68 4.88 -12.17
N PHE A 701 -14.59 5.53 -11.79
CA PHE A 701 -14.49 6.26 -10.54
C PHE A 701 -13.51 7.42 -10.65
N GLY A 702 -13.62 8.33 -9.72
CA GLY A 702 -12.74 9.48 -9.72
C GLY A 702 -12.87 10.36 -8.50
N ILE A 703 -12.09 11.44 -8.54
CA ILE A 703 -12.09 12.48 -7.53
C ILE A 703 -11.86 13.84 -8.21
N THR A 704 -12.65 14.82 -7.83
CA THR A 704 -12.48 16.21 -8.27
C THR A 704 -12.26 17.08 -7.05
N ARG A 705 -11.24 17.94 -7.07
CA ARG A 705 -10.82 18.79 -5.96
C ARG A 705 -10.74 20.23 -6.38
N LEU A 706 -11.17 21.11 -5.48
CA LEU A 706 -10.86 22.53 -5.49
C LEU A 706 -10.05 22.82 -4.22
N THR A 707 -8.83 23.31 -4.38
CA THR A 707 -7.90 23.56 -3.28
C THR A 707 -7.56 25.04 -3.23
N TYR A 708 -7.67 25.65 -2.07
CA TYR A 708 -7.26 27.02 -1.81
C TYR A 708 -6.18 27.06 -0.73
N ARG A 709 -5.02 27.56 -1.09
CA ARG A 709 -3.86 27.72 -0.19
C ARG A 709 -3.58 29.20 0.01
N MET A 710 -3.62 29.65 1.23
CA MET A 710 -3.32 31.03 1.61
C MET A 710 -2.56 31.02 2.95
N ASN A 711 -1.31 31.52 2.93
CA ASN A 711 -0.46 31.62 4.12
C ASN A 711 -0.46 30.30 4.95
N ARG A 712 -1.14 30.34 6.13
CA ARG A 712 -1.21 29.23 7.08
C ARG A 712 -2.42 28.31 6.88
N LEU A 713 -3.28 28.59 5.89
CA LEU A 713 -4.51 27.85 5.61
C LEU A 713 -4.37 27.04 4.31
N ASN A 714 -4.66 25.76 4.37
CA ASN A 714 -4.91 24.91 3.22
C ASN A 714 -6.35 24.39 3.33
N PHE A 715 -7.21 24.82 2.43
CA PHE A 715 -8.62 24.44 2.39
C PHE A 715 -8.91 23.69 1.10
N GLN A 716 -9.64 22.59 1.21
CA GLN A 716 -9.99 21.75 0.07
C GLN A 716 -11.45 21.33 0.13
N VAL A 717 -12.18 21.53 -0.98
CA VAL A 717 -13.49 20.90 -1.21
C VAL A 717 -13.30 19.85 -2.29
N TYR A 718 -13.87 18.66 -2.10
CA TYR A 718 -13.72 17.60 -3.09
C TYR A 718 -14.93 16.71 -3.17
N ALA A 719 -15.17 16.18 -4.37
CA ALA A 719 -16.16 15.15 -4.64
C ALA A 719 -15.43 13.84 -4.97
N MET A 720 -15.83 12.75 -4.33
CA MET A 720 -15.50 11.38 -4.73
C MET A 720 -16.73 10.75 -5.36
N TYR A 721 -16.54 10.00 -6.44
CA TYR A 721 -17.67 9.42 -7.17
C TYR A 721 -17.30 8.09 -7.83
N SER A 722 -18.30 7.23 -8.02
CA SER A 722 -18.17 5.97 -8.74
C SER A 722 -19.48 5.69 -9.50
N GLY A 723 -19.34 5.14 -10.68
CA GLY A 723 -20.48 4.58 -11.43
C GLY A 723 -21.06 3.36 -10.70
N GLY A 724 -22.19 2.88 -11.21
CA GLY A 724 -22.84 1.66 -10.76
C GLY A 724 -22.65 0.51 -11.75
N PHE A 725 -22.96 -0.71 -11.30
CA PHE A 725 -23.11 -1.90 -12.14
C PHE A 725 -24.52 -2.49 -12.02
N THR A 726 -25.15 -2.72 -13.14
CA THR A 726 -26.39 -3.52 -13.19
C THR A 726 -26.08 -4.99 -12.90
N PHE A 727 -27.10 -5.81 -12.69
CA PHE A 727 -26.96 -7.26 -12.47
C PHE A 727 -26.09 -7.92 -13.55
N ASP A 728 -26.33 -7.59 -14.81
CA ASP A 728 -25.62 -8.22 -15.95
C ASP A 728 -24.15 -7.77 -16.04
N MET A 729 -23.79 -6.62 -15.47
CA MET A 729 -22.42 -6.11 -15.39
C MET A 729 -21.65 -6.67 -14.18
N LEU A 730 -22.33 -7.31 -13.22
CA LEU A 730 -21.66 -7.98 -12.10
C LEU A 730 -21.01 -9.28 -12.58
N ASN A 731 -19.82 -9.56 -12.04
CA ASN A 731 -19.18 -10.88 -12.18
C ASN A 731 -20.08 -11.98 -11.60
N VAL A 732 -20.03 -13.17 -12.16
CA VAL A 732 -20.86 -14.33 -11.74
C VAL A 732 -20.68 -14.63 -10.24
N GLU A 733 -19.44 -14.57 -9.70
CA GLU A 733 -19.21 -14.75 -8.25
C GLU A 733 -19.83 -13.64 -7.40
N GLU A 734 -19.92 -12.42 -7.91
CA GLU A 734 -20.55 -11.30 -7.18
C GLU A 734 -22.08 -11.40 -7.19
N ARG A 735 -22.69 -11.92 -8.26
CA ARG A 735 -24.14 -12.23 -8.31
C ARG A 735 -24.56 -13.22 -7.22
N GLY A 736 -23.65 -14.13 -6.80
CA GLY A 736 -23.86 -15.08 -5.71
C GLY A 736 -23.80 -14.49 -4.29
N LYS A 737 -23.66 -13.16 -4.14
CA LYS A 737 -23.53 -12.46 -2.83
C LYS A 737 -24.58 -11.37 -2.65
N PRO A 738 -25.88 -11.70 -2.69
CA PRO A 738 -26.94 -10.68 -2.63
C PRO A 738 -26.88 -9.82 -1.35
N GLU A 739 -26.31 -10.35 -0.25
CA GLU A 739 -26.20 -9.66 1.05
C GLU A 739 -25.30 -8.40 1.02
N ILE A 740 -24.45 -8.26 0.01
CA ILE A 740 -23.57 -7.08 -0.08
C ILE A 740 -24.07 -6.04 -1.10
N TYR A 741 -25.13 -6.31 -1.83
CA TYR A 741 -25.65 -5.46 -2.90
C TYR A 741 -27.04 -4.89 -2.58
N ALA A 742 -27.43 -3.84 -3.29
CA ALA A 742 -28.83 -3.40 -3.36
C ALA A 742 -29.60 -4.30 -4.34
N LEU A 743 -30.93 -4.25 -4.29
CA LEU A 743 -31.80 -5.02 -5.16
C LEU A 743 -32.48 -4.11 -6.20
N ASP A 744 -32.42 -4.53 -7.47
CA ASP A 744 -33.17 -3.87 -8.54
C ASP A 744 -34.68 -4.13 -8.43
N PRO A 745 -35.54 -3.49 -9.22
CA PRO A 745 -36.98 -3.72 -9.17
C PRO A 745 -37.43 -5.18 -9.45
N LEU A 746 -36.55 -5.99 -10.01
CA LEU A 746 -36.76 -7.43 -10.23
C LEU A 746 -36.20 -8.29 -9.08
N GLY A 747 -35.69 -7.67 -8.00
CA GLY A 747 -35.10 -8.37 -6.86
C GLY A 747 -33.69 -8.92 -7.12
N ARG A 748 -33.01 -8.49 -8.19
CA ARG A 748 -31.67 -8.95 -8.53
C ARG A 748 -30.59 -8.03 -7.94
N PRO A 749 -29.45 -8.55 -7.46
CA PRO A 749 -28.38 -7.73 -6.92
C PRO A 749 -27.77 -6.78 -7.96
N TYR A 750 -27.51 -5.54 -7.55
CA TYR A 750 -26.80 -4.55 -8.35
C TYR A 750 -25.97 -3.63 -7.45
N SER A 751 -24.94 -2.99 -8.00
CA SER A 751 -24.12 -2.01 -7.30
C SER A 751 -24.55 -0.59 -7.71
N PRO A 752 -25.21 0.18 -6.84
CA PRO A 752 -25.57 1.57 -7.15
C PRO A 752 -24.33 2.45 -7.37
N GLY A 753 -24.42 3.39 -8.30
CA GLY A 753 -23.46 4.50 -8.36
C GLY A 753 -23.62 5.42 -7.15
N TRP A 754 -22.53 6.10 -6.76
CA TRP A 754 -22.55 6.97 -5.60
C TRP A 754 -21.59 8.18 -5.79
N TYR A 755 -21.84 9.21 -5.00
CA TYR A 755 -20.92 10.34 -4.84
C TYR A 755 -20.94 10.85 -3.41
N THR A 756 -19.86 11.48 -2.98
CA THR A 756 -19.76 12.21 -1.71
C THR A 756 -19.18 13.60 -1.96
N LEU A 757 -19.71 14.58 -1.22
CA LEU A 757 -19.09 15.91 -1.13
C LEU A 757 -18.36 16.01 0.21
N ASN A 758 -17.17 16.55 0.20
CA ASN A 758 -16.28 16.59 1.34
C ASN A 758 -15.56 17.95 1.41
N ALA A 759 -15.24 18.41 2.62
CA ALA A 759 -14.44 19.59 2.86
C ALA A 759 -13.40 19.31 3.92
N LYS A 760 -12.17 19.77 3.71
CA LYS A 760 -11.06 19.69 4.68
C LYS A 760 -10.32 21.00 4.77
N ALA A 761 -9.88 21.33 5.96
CA ALA A 761 -9.07 22.50 6.26
C ALA A 761 -7.91 22.11 7.16
N TYR A 762 -6.71 22.49 6.79
CA TYR A 762 -5.54 22.49 7.66
C TYR A 762 -5.13 23.93 7.95
N TYR A 763 -4.98 24.25 9.22
CA TYR A 763 -4.55 25.58 9.67
C TYR A 763 -3.34 25.46 10.59
N GLN A 764 -2.23 26.12 10.21
CA GLN A 764 -1.03 26.21 11.02
C GLN A 764 -1.23 27.33 12.05
N LEU A 765 -1.60 26.96 13.27
CA LEU A 765 -1.91 27.91 14.36
C LEU A 765 -0.64 28.64 14.83
N THR A 766 0.42 27.90 15.09
CA THR A 766 1.77 28.41 15.40
C THR A 766 2.81 27.66 14.58
N GLY A 767 4.10 28.03 14.64
CA GLY A 767 5.17 27.24 13.99
C GLY A 767 5.24 25.77 14.47
N GLN A 768 4.61 25.43 15.58
CA GLN A 768 4.66 24.11 16.20
C GLN A 768 3.30 23.40 16.25
N VAL A 769 2.18 24.11 16.13
CA VAL A 769 0.83 23.55 16.29
C VAL A 769 0.02 23.73 15.03
N GLY A 770 -0.47 22.62 14.47
CA GLY A 770 -1.40 22.56 13.36
C GLY A 770 -2.73 21.94 13.74
N LEU A 771 -3.81 22.42 13.14
CA LEU A 771 -5.18 21.93 13.32
C LEU A 771 -5.71 21.45 11.97
N THR A 772 -6.34 20.28 11.97
CA THR A 772 -7.08 19.77 10.80
C THR A 772 -8.55 19.63 11.17
N PHE A 773 -9.42 20.11 10.29
CA PHE A 773 -10.86 19.93 10.37
C PHE A 773 -11.35 19.30 9.06
N GLY A 774 -12.24 18.33 9.15
CA GLY A 774 -12.86 17.67 8.00
C GLY A 774 -14.35 17.50 8.21
N LEU A 775 -15.11 17.71 7.16
CA LEU A 775 -16.52 17.33 7.06
C LEU A 775 -16.64 16.45 5.81
N GLU A 776 -16.80 15.15 6.03
CA GLU A 776 -16.83 14.14 4.98
C GLU A 776 -18.27 13.67 4.76
N ASN A 777 -18.58 13.27 3.53
CA ASN A 777 -19.92 12.85 3.12
C ASN A 777 -21.00 13.85 3.58
N ILE A 778 -20.85 15.11 3.21
CA ILE A 778 -21.73 16.24 3.64
C ILE A 778 -23.20 15.94 3.34
N THR A 779 -23.46 15.26 2.22
CA THR A 779 -24.78 14.88 1.76
C THR A 779 -25.37 13.65 2.48
N ASP A 780 -24.64 13.06 3.41
CA ASP A 780 -25.03 11.92 4.24
C ASP A 780 -25.51 10.71 3.45
N GLN A 781 -24.81 10.38 2.35
CA GLN A 781 -25.09 9.24 1.49
C GLN A 781 -24.81 7.92 2.21
N ARG A 782 -25.76 6.95 2.09
CA ARG A 782 -25.59 5.56 2.49
C ARG A 782 -25.20 4.76 1.26
N TYR A 783 -23.91 4.45 1.13
CA TYR A 783 -23.36 3.80 -0.05
C TYR A 783 -22.34 2.73 0.31
N ARG A 784 -22.18 1.77 -0.58
CA ARG A 784 -21.08 0.78 -0.55
C ARG A 784 -20.24 0.94 -1.80
N PRO A 785 -18.91 1.07 -1.70
CA PRO A 785 -18.04 0.86 -2.85
C PRO A 785 -18.23 -0.55 -3.42
N TYR A 786 -18.09 -0.71 -4.72
CA TYR A 786 -18.28 -1.98 -5.41
C TYR A 786 -17.55 -3.13 -4.69
N SER A 787 -18.19 -4.30 -4.60
CA SER A 787 -17.71 -5.52 -3.91
C SER A 787 -17.41 -5.35 -2.40
N SER A 788 -17.85 -4.26 -1.78
CA SER A 788 -17.68 -4.01 -0.34
C SER A 788 -18.81 -4.66 0.47
N GLY A 789 -18.46 -5.23 1.62
CA GLY A 789 -19.42 -5.87 2.54
C GLY A 789 -19.87 -4.96 3.69
N ILE A 790 -19.21 -3.81 3.90
CA ILE A 790 -19.58 -2.80 4.90
C ILE A 790 -19.97 -1.50 4.19
N VAL A 791 -20.95 -0.78 4.74
CA VAL A 791 -21.36 0.54 4.25
C VAL A 791 -20.33 1.57 4.67
N ALA A 792 -19.99 2.48 3.78
CA ALA A 792 -19.07 3.58 4.05
C ALA A 792 -19.61 4.54 5.14
N PRO A 793 -18.74 5.34 5.78
CA PRO A 793 -19.17 6.32 6.78
C PRO A 793 -20.26 7.26 6.24
N GLY A 794 -21.28 7.54 7.06
CA GLY A 794 -22.20 8.63 6.84
C GLY A 794 -21.51 9.99 6.98
N ARG A 795 -22.29 11.05 7.20
CA ARG A 795 -21.71 12.37 7.48
C ARG A 795 -20.76 12.28 8.66
N ASN A 796 -19.52 12.68 8.44
CA ASN A 796 -18.42 12.48 9.37
C ASN A 796 -17.69 13.79 9.64
N PHE A 797 -17.60 14.18 10.89
CA PHE A 797 -16.76 15.27 11.34
C PHE A 797 -15.42 14.70 11.82
N VAL A 798 -14.32 15.19 11.29
CA VAL A 798 -12.95 14.82 11.64
C VAL A 798 -12.24 16.02 12.22
N MET A 799 -11.58 15.85 13.34
CA MET A 799 -10.73 16.87 13.96
C MET A 799 -9.41 16.25 14.36
N ALA A 800 -8.32 16.92 14.04
CA ALA A 800 -7.00 16.53 14.51
C ALA A 800 -6.19 17.74 14.98
N ILE A 801 -5.45 17.57 16.06
CA ILE A 801 -4.43 18.49 16.53
C ILE A 801 -3.06 17.83 16.41
N ARG A 802 -2.11 18.54 15.86
CA ARG A 802 -0.71 18.13 15.74
C ARG A 802 0.18 19.15 16.44
N ALA A 803 1.05 18.68 17.30
CA ALA A 803 2.14 19.45 17.88
C ALA A 803 3.49 18.90 17.40
N THR A 804 4.44 19.77 17.03
CA THR A 804 5.83 19.43 16.65
C THR A 804 6.79 20.21 17.54
N PHE A 805 7.94 19.64 17.86
CA PHE A 805 8.94 20.27 18.73
C PHE A 805 10.37 19.89 18.33
#